data_e13d22d3b334c2e1b4c8b100845c004c
#
_entry.id   e13d22d3b334c2e1b4c8b100845c004c
#
_cell.length_a   1.000
_cell.length_b   1.000
_cell.length_c   1.000
_cell.angle_alpha   90.00
_cell.angle_beta   90.00
_cell.angle_gamma   90.00
#
_symmetry.space_group_name_H-M   'P 1'
#
loop_
_entity.id
_entity.type
_entity.pdbx_description
1 polymer ?
#
loop_
_entity_poly.entity_id
_entity_poly.type
_entity_poly.pdbx_seq_one_letter_code
_entity_poly.pdbx_strand_id
1 'polypeptide(L)'
;MPDVQLDVISIDVPFPGASPGEVESGVVTRIEEAVRNIEGIADMRSYSNPSLARVRLDVDTNYDALAILDEVKMAVDRIANLPGSIENPVIYRNQRQQRAISVQIYGDLDEVTMKGLVSTIQDEILSLPSVTKADIQGARPYEISVELKESRLRQYGLSLDDVAKAIRRSSLDLPAGSIRSDFGDILLRAEGQAYRKVDFEKIMLIHKSDGTRLTLGDIAKISDGFQEAQFYSMFNGKPSIGISVFAVGEQNQINISNEVTDYVKTRSQTLPDGISIESWGNGTAYLSESINIMVSNMTMGIVLVLVILGIFLRVQLAFWVMLGMPIAFLGAFALLPLADGSLNLLSLFGFILVLGIVVDDAIIIGESVQTASERDGHSLDNVIRGAKRVAMPATFGVLTTVATFIPLLTVPGGFGALPAAIGSVVVLCLLFSIIESKLILPAHLASMKPLQANDHSPLRQFQNRFADGLKYLVEYKYRPLLIKSINARYTTLAVFVGMLILATGFVMGPYIKTVFFPSMSTDFIRAQVEMVDGTSPAQVVKVIERLNDSLVLLNEEQPEDDKFLKNIAAYVSNTNGNVIAELKPVDSLSQSPENIAVNWRNSVGELSGVKTIQINGAQKSHGHSKDINFKLISPNIKELEVAAELLHQHLRTYDGVYDIENSNTGSIPEINLKIKSSAEALGLALTDLASQVRAAFYGVEAQRLQRGREEVKVMVRYPREERESMGNLESMYIRTRDGDEVPFTAVAELETRVSPSTIRRTWGKRAIIISADINKTITQPGKIVDDVILGDFALQLAQRHPNVRIELGGASQEEDELTQRMLLTTTLALFGIYALMAIPLKSYLQPLIIMGVIPFGMIGALIGHIIVGIPFSALSVYGIIALAGVVVNDSIILVDFVNKSVANGMDIVEAAIKAGTERFRAIMLTSLTTFFGLLPILTETSLSAQLVIPMAVSLGFGILFATVITLILIPCLYVMLNDIKTMRIRLISSRSASSES
;
A
#
# COMPACT_ATOMS: atom_id res chain seq x y z
N MET A 1 -4.92 -7.67 3.88
CA MET A 1 -3.64 -7.00 4.13
C MET A 1 -3.60 -6.60 5.59
N PRO A 2 -2.45 -6.50 6.25
CA PRO A 2 -2.38 -5.97 7.62
C PRO A 2 -2.96 -4.56 7.67
N ASP A 3 -3.52 -4.19 8.83
CA ASP A 3 -4.04 -2.85 9.04
C ASP A 3 -2.87 -1.87 9.18
N VAL A 4 -2.60 -1.14 8.11
CA VAL A 4 -1.56 -0.10 8.11
C VAL A 4 -2.23 1.19 8.52
N GLN A 5 -2.07 1.59 9.75
CA GLN A 5 -2.46 2.93 10.19
C GLN A 5 -1.50 3.94 9.54
N LEU A 6 -2.01 4.66 8.55
CA LEU A 6 -1.31 5.83 8.04
C LEU A 6 -1.61 6.98 9.01
N ASP A 7 -0.65 7.31 9.85
CA ASP A 7 -0.76 8.45 10.76
C ASP A 7 -0.54 9.75 9.98
N VAL A 8 -1.56 10.09 9.18
CA VAL A 8 -1.57 11.28 8.34
C VAL A 8 -2.71 12.18 8.75
N ILE A 9 -2.41 13.42 9.07
CA ILE A 9 -3.38 14.47 9.33
C ILE A 9 -3.53 15.33 8.08
N SER A 10 -4.77 15.54 7.64
CA SER A 10 -5.09 16.44 6.52
C SER A 10 -5.86 17.65 7.01
N ILE A 11 -5.50 18.80 6.46
CA ILE A 11 -6.16 20.10 6.69
C ILE A 11 -6.65 20.56 5.32
N ASP A 12 -7.94 20.52 5.10
CA ASP A 12 -8.58 20.98 3.87
C ASP A 12 -9.30 22.31 4.15
N VAL A 13 -8.97 23.34 3.39
CA VAL A 13 -9.61 24.65 3.51
C VAL A 13 -10.15 25.08 2.15
N PRO A 14 -11.47 24.98 1.94
CA PRO A 14 -12.08 25.50 0.73
C PRO A 14 -11.98 27.02 0.67
N PHE A 15 -11.51 27.54 -0.48
CA PHE A 15 -11.42 28.96 -0.77
C PHE A 15 -12.06 29.23 -2.13
N PRO A 16 -13.38 29.21 -2.23
CA PRO A 16 -14.10 29.20 -3.50
C PRO A 16 -13.74 30.41 -4.38
N GLY A 17 -13.41 30.11 -5.65
CA GLY A 17 -13.06 31.11 -6.66
C GLY A 17 -11.61 31.64 -6.56
N ALA A 18 -10.80 31.20 -5.62
CA ALA A 18 -9.42 31.64 -5.51
C ALA A 18 -8.49 30.88 -6.48
N SER A 19 -7.52 31.57 -7.04
CA SER A 19 -6.43 31.01 -7.83
C SER A 19 -5.45 30.24 -6.94
N PRO A 20 -4.61 29.32 -7.48
CA PRO A 20 -3.59 28.63 -6.70
C PRO A 20 -2.60 29.57 -5.98
N GLY A 21 -2.27 30.69 -6.58
CA GLY A 21 -1.41 31.69 -5.97
C GLY A 21 -2.02 32.39 -4.76
N GLU A 22 -3.33 32.70 -4.82
CA GLU A 22 -4.09 33.26 -3.71
C GLU A 22 -4.28 32.24 -2.58
N VAL A 23 -4.54 30.97 -2.94
CA VAL A 23 -4.64 29.87 -2.00
C VAL A 23 -3.30 29.66 -1.27
N GLU A 24 -2.17 29.69 -1.99
CA GLU A 24 -0.84 29.59 -1.40
C GLU A 24 -0.58 30.71 -0.40
N SER A 25 -0.68 31.97 -0.84
CA SER A 25 -0.31 33.13 -0.02
C SER A 25 -1.34 33.46 1.08
N GLY A 26 -2.61 33.24 0.81
CA GLY A 26 -3.71 33.57 1.72
C GLY A 26 -3.98 32.54 2.79
N VAL A 27 -3.76 31.24 2.48
CA VAL A 27 -4.15 30.15 3.35
C VAL A 27 -3.00 29.20 3.67
N VAL A 28 -2.40 28.58 2.64
CA VAL A 28 -1.41 27.51 2.84
C VAL A 28 -0.21 27.96 3.65
N THR A 29 0.39 29.10 3.31
CA THR A 29 1.59 29.61 4.02
C THR A 29 1.29 29.87 5.51
N ARG A 30 0.09 30.35 5.84
CA ARG A 30 -0.30 30.64 7.23
C ARG A 30 -0.52 29.37 8.05
N ILE A 31 -1.10 28.34 7.42
CA ILE A 31 -1.26 27.03 8.06
C ILE A 31 0.10 26.37 8.28
N GLU A 32 0.97 26.37 7.26
CA GLU A 32 2.33 25.85 7.38
C GLU A 32 3.10 26.48 8.54
N GLU A 33 3.03 27.81 8.68
CA GLU A 33 3.68 28.52 9.78
C GLU A 33 3.09 28.17 11.14
N ALA A 34 1.77 28.00 11.23
CA ALA A 34 1.09 27.67 12.48
C ALA A 34 1.43 26.25 12.98
N VAL A 35 1.61 25.28 12.08
CA VAL A 35 1.84 23.86 12.43
C VAL A 35 3.32 23.47 12.42
N ARG A 36 4.21 24.32 11.88
CA ARG A 36 5.62 24.00 11.63
C ARG A 36 6.41 23.53 12.88
N ASN A 37 6.05 24.04 14.05
CA ASN A 37 6.78 23.82 15.29
C ASN A 37 6.13 22.72 16.17
N ILE A 38 5.13 22.01 15.66
CA ILE A 38 4.51 20.88 16.38
C ILE A 38 5.46 19.71 16.30
N GLU A 39 5.88 19.20 17.47
CA GLU A 39 6.71 18.00 17.54
C GLU A 39 5.94 16.77 17.05
N GLY A 40 6.64 15.83 16.42
CA GLY A 40 6.05 14.59 15.92
C GLY A 40 5.55 14.68 14.48
N ILE A 41 5.68 15.80 13.77
CA ILE A 41 5.43 15.90 12.32
C ILE A 41 6.71 15.45 11.59
N ALA A 42 6.63 14.31 10.90
CA ALA A 42 7.75 13.75 10.13
C ALA A 42 7.89 14.41 8.75
N ASP A 43 6.77 14.68 8.04
CA ASP A 43 6.79 15.40 6.76
C ASP A 43 5.55 16.31 6.63
N MET A 44 5.74 17.44 5.94
CA MET A 44 4.70 18.42 5.68
C MET A 44 4.66 18.74 4.18
N ARG A 45 3.56 18.38 3.53
CA ARG A 45 3.31 18.61 2.11
C ARG A 45 2.03 19.41 1.92
N SER A 46 2.11 20.46 1.12
CA SER A 46 1.00 21.34 0.87
C SER A 46 0.67 21.45 -0.62
N TYR A 47 -0.61 21.57 -0.91
CA TYR A 47 -1.16 21.67 -2.27
C TYR A 47 -2.09 22.87 -2.32
N SER A 48 -1.76 23.84 -3.16
CA SER A 48 -2.63 24.95 -3.49
C SER A 48 -3.28 24.66 -4.84
N ASN A 49 -4.53 24.23 -4.79
CA ASN A 49 -5.36 23.97 -5.97
C ASN A 49 -6.32 25.14 -6.19
N PRO A 50 -6.93 25.31 -7.38
CA PRO A 50 -8.01 26.26 -7.56
C PRO A 50 -9.12 26.00 -6.53
N SER A 51 -9.49 27.01 -5.77
CA SER A 51 -10.54 26.96 -4.75
C SER A 51 -10.30 26.04 -3.54
N LEU A 52 -9.12 25.40 -3.38
CA LEU A 52 -8.88 24.46 -2.27
C LEU A 52 -7.41 24.50 -1.82
N ALA A 53 -7.20 24.80 -0.55
CA ALA A 53 -5.93 24.55 0.15
C ALA A 53 -5.97 23.17 0.81
N ARG A 54 -4.91 22.39 0.63
CA ARG A 54 -4.73 21.11 1.33
C ARG A 54 -3.35 21.04 1.92
N VAL A 55 -3.25 20.84 3.24
CA VAL A 55 -1.98 20.57 3.93
C VAL A 55 -2.04 19.17 4.52
N ARG A 56 -1.05 18.36 4.21
CA ARG A 56 -0.91 16.99 4.67
C ARG A 56 0.32 16.89 5.57
N LEU A 57 0.09 16.37 6.76
CA LEU A 57 1.11 16.18 7.79
C LEU A 57 1.26 14.68 8.04
N ASP A 58 2.43 14.13 7.77
CA ASP A 58 2.76 12.76 8.11
C ASP A 58 3.31 12.76 9.54
N VAL A 59 2.70 12.00 10.45
CA VAL A 59 3.08 11.93 11.87
C VAL A 59 4.13 10.84 12.05
N ASP A 60 5.16 11.13 12.85
CA ASP A 60 6.18 10.14 13.24
C ASP A 60 5.54 9.03 14.10
N THR A 61 5.87 7.79 13.80
CA THR A 61 5.34 6.59 14.45
C THR A 61 5.60 6.52 15.97
N ASN A 62 6.52 7.34 16.50
CA ASN A 62 6.81 7.43 17.94
C ASN A 62 5.83 8.34 18.69
N TYR A 63 4.92 9.04 18.01
CA TYR A 63 3.97 9.98 18.60
C TYR A 63 2.52 9.51 18.41
N ASP A 64 1.66 9.90 19.36
CA ASP A 64 0.23 9.65 19.23
C ASP A 64 -0.42 10.62 18.22
N ALA A 65 -0.86 10.08 17.08
CA ALA A 65 -1.49 10.86 16.03
C ALA A 65 -2.77 11.59 16.47
N LEU A 66 -3.48 11.12 17.49
CA LEU A 66 -4.65 11.81 18.03
C LEU A 66 -4.24 13.05 18.85
N ALA A 67 -3.19 12.94 19.65
CA ALA A 67 -2.64 14.09 20.38
C ALA A 67 -2.14 15.17 19.41
N ILE A 68 -1.40 14.76 18.36
CA ILE A 68 -0.94 15.69 17.31
C ILE A 68 -2.12 16.32 16.56
N LEU A 69 -3.19 15.56 16.26
CA LEU A 69 -4.39 16.10 15.62
C LEU A 69 -5.02 17.23 16.44
N ASP A 70 -5.09 17.06 17.76
CA ASP A 70 -5.67 18.09 18.63
C ASP A 70 -4.77 19.33 18.72
N GLU A 71 -3.43 19.15 18.75
CA GLU A 71 -2.48 20.27 18.67
C GLU A 71 -2.60 21.04 17.34
N VAL A 72 -2.72 20.32 16.22
CA VAL A 72 -2.91 20.91 14.88
C VAL A 72 -4.22 21.71 14.84
N LYS A 73 -5.33 21.17 15.36
CA LYS A 73 -6.61 21.91 15.44
C LYS A 73 -6.44 23.19 16.23
N MET A 74 -5.86 23.13 17.41
CA MET A 74 -5.63 24.33 18.25
C MET A 74 -4.72 25.35 17.56
N ALA A 75 -3.72 24.89 16.80
CA ALA A 75 -2.82 25.77 16.06
C ALA A 75 -3.53 26.49 14.92
N VAL A 76 -4.35 25.76 14.14
CA VAL A 76 -5.11 26.31 13.01
C VAL A 76 -6.21 27.25 13.50
N ASP A 77 -6.92 26.93 14.57
CA ASP A 77 -7.99 27.77 15.14
C ASP A 77 -7.47 29.10 15.70
N ARG A 78 -6.18 29.18 16.05
CA ARG A 78 -5.52 30.43 16.51
C ARG A 78 -5.14 31.37 15.37
N ILE A 79 -5.26 30.97 14.11
CA ILE A 79 -4.90 31.83 12.98
C ILE A 79 -5.92 32.96 12.83
N ALA A 80 -5.59 34.17 13.25
CA ALA A 80 -6.50 35.30 13.26
C ALA A 80 -6.77 35.95 11.89
N ASN A 81 -5.88 35.76 10.91
CA ASN A 81 -5.82 36.54 9.67
C ASN A 81 -6.14 35.73 8.41
N LEU A 82 -6.95 34.71 8.50
CA LEU A 82 -7.42 34.01 7.31
C LEU A 82 -8.40 34.87 6.49
N PRO A 83 -8.43 34.78 5.15
CA PRO A 83 -9.36 35.54 4.31
C PRO A 83 -10.80 35.26 4.70
N GLY A 84 -11.66 36.31 4.81
CA GLY A 84 -13.08 36.15 5.20
C GLY A 84 -13.95 35.38 4.21
N SER A 85 -13.44 35.05 3.03
CA SER A 85 -14.14 34.28 1.98
C SER A 85 -13.82 32.80 1.96
N ILE A 86 -13.02 32.31 2.90
CA ILE A 86 -12.80 30.87 3.07
C ILE A 86 -13.99 30.20 3.76
N GLU A 87 -14.16 28.91 3.50
CA GLU A 87 -15.01 28.07 4.35
C GLU A 87 -14.22 27.57 5.57
N ASN A 88 -14.91 27.02 6.56
CA ASN A 88 -14.25 26.51 7.76
C ASN A 88 -13.21 25.43 7.43
N PRO A 89 -12.00 25.46 8.00
CA PRO A 89 -11.01 24.40 7.86
C PRO A 89 -11.56 23.06 8.34
N VAL A 90 -11.38 22.02 7.53
CA VAL A 90 -11.72 20.64 7.89
C VAL A 90 -10.43 19.90 8.21
N ILE A 91 -10.24 19.56 9.49
CA ILE A 91 -9.03 18.92 9.99
C ILE A 91 -9.38 17.53 10.45
N TYR A 92 -8.73 16.53 9.84
CA TYR A 92 -9.03 15.13 10.13
C TYR A 92 -7.79 14.24 10.01
N ARG A 93 -7.78 13.14 10.78
CA ARG A 93 -6.82 12.06 10.58
C ARG A 93 -7.30 11.20 9.42
N ASN A 94 -6.42 10.94 8.48
CA ASN A 94 -6.71 10.01 7.38
C ASN A 94 -6.77 8.59 7.91
N GLN A 95 -7.96 8.11 8.20
CA GLN A 95 -8.18 6.70 8.47
C GLN A 95 -8.28 5.95 7.15
N ARG A 96 -7.51 4.89 7.00
CA ARG A 96 -7.66 3.97 5.88
C ARG A 96 -9.00 3.25 6.02
N GLN A 97 -10.00 3.76 5.34
CA GLN A 97 -11.28 3.07 5.23
C GLN A 97 -11.14 1.97 4.20
N GLN A 98 -11.39 0.75 4.61
CA GLN A 98 -11.34 -0.38 3.69
C GLN A 98 -12.73 -0.56 3.09
N ARG A 99 -12.85 -0.31 1.78
CA ARG A 99 -14.09 -0.54 1.05
C ARG A 99 -14.35 -2.04 1.00
N ALA A 100 -15.47 -2.46 1.59
CA ALA A 100 -15.90 -3.85 1.59
C ALA A 100 -16.54 -4.21 0.25
N ILE A 101 -17.49 -3.38 -0.22
CA ILE A 101 -18.24 -3.61 -1.45
C ILE A 101 -18.79 -2.28 -1.98
N SER A 102 -19.04 -2.19 -3.28
CA SER A 102 -19.79 -1.09 -3.90
C SER A 102 -21.11 -1.60 -4.45
N VAL A 103 -22.12 -0.75 -4.39
CA VAL A 103 -23.45 -1.00 -4.98
C VAL A 103 -23.70 0.07 -6.03
N GLN A 104 -24.03 -0.33 -7.25
CA GLN A 104 -24.38 0.59 -8.34
C GLN A 104 -25.86 0.50 -8.62
N ILE A 105 -26.50 1.67 -8.66
CA ILE A 105 -27.89 1.87 -9.08
C ILE A 105 -27.83 2.59 -10.41
N TYR A 106 -28.38 2.00 -11.45
CA TYR A 106 -28.29 2.53 -12.83
C TYR A 106 -29.56 2.32 -13.62
N GLY A 107 -29.82 3.22 -14.55
CA GLY A 107 -31.04 3.19 -15.39
C GLY A 107 -31.37 4.57 -15.93
N ASP A 108 -32.44 4.63 -16.74
CA ASP A 108 -32.91 5.87 -17.36
C ASP A 108 -33.88 6.62 -16.46
N LEU A 109 -33.37 7.25 -15.40
CA LEU A 109 -34.11 8.14 -14.51
C LEU A 109 -33.51 9.54 -14.55
N ASP A 110 -34.36 10.54 -14.25
CA ASP A 110 -33.87 11.88 -13.96
C ASP A 110 -33.02 11.87 -12.68
N GLU A 111 -32.07 12.79 -12.60
CA GLU A 111 -31.07 12.80 -11.52
C GLU A 111 -31.67 12.98 -10.12
N VAL A 112 -32.76 13.75 -9.99
CA VAL A 112 -33.43 14.00 -8.70
C VAL A 112 -34.05 12.71 -8.18
N THR A 113 -34.79 12.00 -9.04
CA THR A 113 -35.44 10.75 -8.72
C THR A 113 -34.41 9.66 -8.43
N MET A 114 -33.33 9.58 -9.24
CA MET A 114 -32.25 8.64 -9.03
C MET A 114 -31.57 8.88 -7.67
N LYS A 115 -31.20 10.13 -7.35
CA LYS A 115 -30.57 10.46 -6.07
C LYS A 115 -31.50 10.20 -4.87
N GLY A 116 -32.80 10.47 -4.99
CA GLY A 116 -33.78 10.14 -3.96
C GLY A 116 -33.86 8.64 -3.68
N LEU A 117 -33.90 7.82 -4.75
CA LEU A 117 -33.87 6.36 -4.64
C LEU A 117 -32.59 5.88 -3.99
N VAL A 118 -31.43 6.39 -4.42
CA VAL A 118 -30.13 6.00 -3.88
C VAL A 118 -29.99 6.37 -2.40
N SER A 119 -30.52 7.53 -1.98
CA SER A 119 -30.55 7.93 -0.56
C SER A 119 -31.39 6.96 0.28
N THR A 120 -32.55 6.48 -0.25
CA THR A 120 -33.37 5.48 0.41
C THR A 120 -32.62 4.15 0.54
N ILE A 121 -31.98 3.69 -0.53
CA ILE A 121 -31.17 2.46 -0.54
C ILE A 121 -29.97 2.60 0.44
N GLN A 122 -29.35 3.78 0.53
CA GLN A 122 -28.29 4.04 1.51
C GLN A 122 -28.81 3.87 2.95
N ASP A 123 -29.99 4.38 3.26
CA ASP A 123 -30.59 4.22 4.58
C ASP A 123 -30.94 2.75 4.89
N GLU A 124 -31.43 2.02 3.89
CA GLU A 124 -31.69 0.60 4.02
C GLU A 124 -30.37 -0.18 4.26
N ILE A 125 -29.30 0.13 3.54
CA ILE A 125 -27.96 -0.48 3.73
C ILE A 125 -27.40 -0.12 5.12
N LEU A 126 -27.51 1.12 5.58
CA LEU A 126 -27.07 1.54 6.91
C LEU A 126 -27.88 0.91 8.05
N SER A 127 -29.07 0.36 7.77
CA SER A 127 -29.87 -0.39 8.74
C SER A 127 -29.40 -1.84 8.94
N LEU A 128 -28.50 -2.35 8.09
CA LEU A 128 -27.96 -3.70 8.20
C LEU A 128 -27.05 -3.82 9.43
N PRO A 129 -27.10 -4.95 10.17
CA PRO A 129 -26.42 -5.08 11.46
C PRO A 129 -24.91 -4.84 11.43
N SER A 130 -24.23 -5.24 10.35
CA SER A 130 -22.77 -5.14 10.24
C SER A 130 -22.29 -3.83 9.60
N VAL A 131 -23.19 -2.99 9.06
CA VAL A 131 -22.85 -1.78 8.30
C VAL A 131 -22.93 -0.54 9.16
N THR A 132 -21.84 0.21 9.27
CA THR A 132 -21.83 1.51 9.98
C THR A 132 -21.54 2.68 9.07
N LYS A 133 -20.98 2.46 7.89
CA LYS A 133 -20.63 3.53 6.95
C LYS A 133 -20.91 3.13 5.50
N ALA A 134 -21.71 3.98 4.85
CA ALA A 134 -22.03 3.87 3.42
C ALA A 134 -22.07 5.29 2.82
N ASP A 135 -21.24 5.58 1.83
CA ASP A 135 -21.12 6.89 1.21
C ASP A 135 -21.61 6.84 -0.24
N ILE A 136 -22.48 7.80 -0.62
CA ILE A 136 -22.93 7.95 -2.00
C ILE A 136 -21.77 8.49 -2.85
N GLN A 137 -21.57 7.86 -4.01
CA GLN A 137 -20.57 8.22 -5.00
C GLN A 137 -21.25 8.58 -6.31
N GLY A 138 -20.80 9.66 -6.93
CA GLY A 138 -21.33 9.98 -8.25
C GLY A 138 -22.63 10.76 -8.29
N ALA A 139 -23.00 11.40 -7.18
CA ALA A 139 -24.14 12.32 -7.12
C ALA A 139 -23.66 13.75 -6.86
N ARG A 140 -24.27 14.71 -7.55
CA ARG A 140 -24.00 16.13 -7.32
C ARG A 140 -24.67 16.61 -6.02
N PRO A 141 -24.06 17.55 -5.26
CA PRO A 141 -24.73 18.21 -4.15
C PRO A 141 -25.95 18.98 -4.60
N TYR A 142 -27.00 19.07 -3.76
CA TYR A 142 -28.17 19.90 -4.06
C TYR A 142 -27.81 21.37 -3.99
N GLU A 143 -28.44 22.15 -4.88
CA GLU A 143 -28.35 23.61 -4.91
C GLU A 143 -29.68 24.22 -5.37
N ILE A 144 -30.10 25.29 -4.73
CA ILE A 144 -31.14 26.15 -5.24
C ILE A 144 -30.46 27.33 -5.92
N SER A 145 -30.52 27.36 -7.25
CA SER A 145 -29.94 28.41 -8.07
C SER A 145 -30.99 29.49 -8.36
N VAL A 146 -30.66 30.72 -7.97
CA VAL A 146 -31.49 31.92 -8.22
C VAL A 146 -30.77 32.75 -9.26
N GLU A 147 -31.19 32.63 -10.53
CA GLU A 147 -30.54 33.24 -11.68
C GLU A 147 -31.25 34.50 -12.08
N LEU A 148 -30.54 35.64 -12.10
CA LEU A 148 -31.10 36.97 -12.44
C LEU A 148 -30.31 37.58 -13.59
N LYS A 149 -31.04 38.01 -14.64
CA LYS A 149 -30.43 38.75 -15.75
C LYS A 149 -30.05 40.17 -15.31
N GLU A 150 -28.87 40.62 -15.76
CA GLU A 150 -28.41 41.98 -15.44
C GLU A 150 -29.43 43.04 -15.87
N SER A 151 -30.05 42.91 -17.02
CA SER A 151 -31.06 43.82 -17.54
C SER A 151 -32.27 43.95 -16.59
N ARG A 152 -32.68 42.86 -15.92
CA ARG A 152 -33.80 42.91 -14.95
C ARG A 152 -33.36 43.57 -13.65
N LEU A 153 -32.16 43.29 -13.17
CA LEU A 153 -31.62 43.94 -11.96
C LEU A 153 -31.53 45.45 -12.15
N ARG A 154 -31.05 45.91 -13.32
CA ARG A 154 -30.98 47.32 -13.66
C ARG A 154 -32.35 47.97 -13.77
N GLN A 155 -33.35 47.31 -14.37
CA GLN A 155 -34.72 47.82 -14.50
C GLN A 155 -35.32 48.18 -13.15
N TYR A 156 -35.02 47.44 -12.10
CA TYR A 156 -35.58 47.63 -10.74
C TYR A 156 -34.60 48.28 -9.76
N GLY A 157 -33.40 48.63 -10.16
CA GLY A 157 -32.38 49.24 -9.31
C GLY A 157 -31.83 48.29 -8.23
N LEU A 158 -31.89 46.97 -8.44
CA LEU A 158 -31.45 45.95 -7.52
C LEU A 158 -30.03 45.40 -7.86
N SER A 159 -29.25 45.06 -6.86
CA SER A 159 -28.01 44.28 -7.02
C SER A 159 -28.23 42.81 -6.64
N LEU A 160 -27.31 41.91 -7.03
CA LEU A 160 -27.33 40.51 -6.59
C LEU A 160 -27.25 40.39 -5.07
N ASP A 161 -26.48 41.26 -4.42
CA ASP A 161 -26.39 41.32 -2.96
C ASP A 161 -27.67 41.75 -2.27
N ASP A 162 -28.41 42.71 -2.87
CA ASP A 162 -29.74 43.10 -2.36
C ASP A 162 -30.72 41.93 -2.40
N VAL A 163 -30.70 41.15 -3.49
CA VAL A 163 -31.52 39.94 -3.61
C VAL A 163 -31.10 38.90 -2.57
N ALA A 164 -29.80 38.65 -2.41
CA ALA A 164 -29.29 37.72 -1.41
C ALA A 164 -29.67 38.16 0.03
N LYS A 165 -29.57 39.46 0.32
CA LYS A 165 -30.04 40.04 1.61
C LYS A 165 -31.56 39.90 1.80
N ALA A 166 -32.37 40.09 0.76
CA ALA A 166 -33.81 39.89 0.84
C ALA A 166 -34.15 38.43 1.14
N ILE A 167 -33.47 37.47 0.52
CA ILE A 167 -33.63 36.04 0.81
C ILE A 167 -33.28 35.77 2.29
N ARG A 168 -32.11 36.23 2.77
CA ARG A 168 -31.67 36.02 4.17
C ARG A 168 -32.65 36.60 5.19
N ARG A 169 -33.31 37.71 4.88
CA ARG A 169 -34.28 38.38 5.78
C ARG A 169 -35.63 37.69 5.78
N SER A 170 -36.05 37.10 4.65
CA SER A 170 -37.39 36.54 4.49
C SER A 170 -37.45 35.05 4.73
N SER A 171 -36.32 34.33 4.51
CA SER A 171 -36.26 32.89 4.63
C SER A 171 -35.50 32.51 5.89
N LEU A 172 -36.16 32.54 7.04
CA LEU A 172 -35.59 32.18 8.32
C LEU A 172 -36.68 31.80 9.34
N ASP A 173 -36.30 30.90 10.24
CA ASP A 173 -37.06 30.56 11.44
C ASP A 173 -36.34 31.14 12.65
N LEU A 174 -37.06 31.94 13.47
CA LEU A 174 -36.47 32.57 14.65
C LEU A 174 -37.26 32.21 15.91
N PRO A 175 -36.64 31.74 16.97
CA PRO A 175 -37.24 31.69 18.29
C PRO A 175 -37.42 33.11 18.80
N ALA A 176 -38.66 33.50 19.04
CA ALA A 176 -39.01 34.86 19.50
C ALA A 176 -39.15 34.97 21.04
N GLY A 177 -38.78 33.92 21.77
CA GLY A 177 -38.83 33.86 23.24
C GLY A 177 -40.05 33.10 23.76
N SER A 178 -40.50 33.43 24.97
CA SER A 178 -41.70 32.83 25.59
C SER A 178 -42.52 33.87 26.36
N ILE A 179 -43.82 33.70 26.31
CA ILE A 179 -44.77 34.41 27.19
C ILE A 179 -44.92 33.57 28.44
N ARG A 180 -44.52 34.10 29.58
CA ARG A 180 -44.70 33.45 30.90
C ARG A 180 -46.10 33.80 31.42
N SER A 181 -46.97 32.83 31.61
CA SER A 181 -48.28 32.97 32.17
C SER A 181 -48.46 32.10 33.42
N ASP A 182 -49.49 32.36 34.19
CA ASP A 182 -49.84 31.55 35.39
C ASP A 182 -50.19 30.09 35.03
N PHE A 183 -50.42 29.81 33.74
CA PHE A 183 -50.75 28.48 33.20
C PHE A 183 -49.61 27.78 32.53
N GLY A 184 -48.40 28.40 32.52
CA GLY A 184 -47.20 27.85 31.88
C GLY A 184 -46.59 28.77 30.83
N ASP A 185 -45.40 28.36 30.30
CA ASP A 185 -44.68 29.12 29.28
C ASP A 185 -45.20 28.77 27.87
N ILE A 186 -45.57 29.82 27.12
CA ILE A 186 -46.00 29.74 25.72
C ILE A 186 -44.82 30.17 24.86
N LEU A 187 -44.24 29.25 24.06
CA LEU A 187 -43.14 29.57 23.15
C LEU A 187 -43.61 30.40 21.96
N LEU A 188 -42.88 31.49 21.69
CA LEU A 188 -43.06 32.30 20.50
C LEU A 188 -42.05 31.93 19.44
N ARG A 189 -42.51 31.71 18.22
CA ARG A 189 -41.69 31.38 17.08
C ARG A 189 -42.16 32.13 15.83
N ALA A 190 -41.23 32.71 15.12
CA ALA A 190 -41.46 33.20 13.76
C ALA A 190 -41.04 32.09 12.78
N GLU A 191 -41.99 31.61 11.99
CA GLU A 191 -41.74 30.57 10.96
C GLU A 191 -41.85 31.25 9.58
N GLY A 192 -40.75 31.13 8.80
CA GLY A 192 -40.68 31.75 7.48
C GLY A 192 -39.61 31.13 6.58
N GLN A 193 -39.00 29.99 7.01
CA GLN A 193 -37.94 29.31 6.24
C GLN A 193 -38.49 28.79 4.91
N ALA A 194 -37.89 29.21 3.81
CA ALA A 194 -38.15 28.67 2.47
C ALA A 194 -37.33 27.40 2.23
N TYR A 195 -37.98 26.33 1.80
CA TYR A 195 -37.35 25.04 1.56
C TYR A 195 -37.39 24.61 0.09
N ARG A 196 -38.32 25.12 -0.71
CA ARG A 196 -38.57 24.71 -2.10
C ARG A 196 -38.65 25.91 -3.02
N LYS A 197 -38.43 25.67 -4.30
CA LYS A 197 -38.56 26.70 -5.36
C LYS A 197 -39.77 27.63 -5.17
N VAL A 198 -40.98 27.08 -4.94
CA VAL A 198 -42.22 27.84 -4.80
C VAL A 198 -42.19 28.80 -3.60
N ASP A 199 -41.46 28.46 -2.55
CA ASP A 199 -41.35 29.32 -1.37
C ASP A 199 -40.45 30.52 -1.66
N PHE A 200 -39.32 30.27 -2.39
CA PHE A 200 -38.40 31.33 -2.83
C PHE A 200 -39.07 32.27 -3.84
N GLU A 201 -39.92 31.78 -4.77
CA GLU A 201 -40.63 32.60 -5.73
C GLU A 201 -41.50 33.67 -5.07
N LYS A 202 -42.02 33.40 -3.88
CA LYS A 202 -42.92 34.32 -3.11
C LYS A 202 -42.15 35.38 -2.31
N ILE A 203 -40.84 35.30 -2.20
CA ILE A 203 -40.06 36.25 -1.41
C ILE A 203 -40.19 37.65 -2.01
N MET A 204 -40.57 38.61 -1.17
CA MET A 204 -40.75 39.99 -1.54
C MET A 204 -39.41 40.71 -1.66
N LEU A 205 -39.12 41.29 -2.82
CA LEU A 205 -37.96 42.13 -3.06
C LEU A 205 -38.24 43.61 -2.89
N ILE A 206 -39.33 44.11 -3.47
CA ILE A 206 -39.72 45.54 -3.39
C ILE A 206 -41.20 45.63 -3.06
N HIS A 207 -41.50 46.49 -2.11
CA HIS A 207 -42.89 46.91 -1.81
C HIS A 207 -42.92 48.42 -1.86
N LYS A 208 -43.72 48.98 -2.78
CA LYS A 208 -43.88 50.41 -2.93
C LYS A 208 -45.11 50.84 -2.23
N SER A 209 -45.16 52.15 -1.86
CA SER A 209 -46.29 52.76 -1.20
C SER A 209 -47.59 52.82 -2.06
N ASP A 210 -47.49 52.69 -3.38
CA ASP A 210 -48.56 52.55 -4.34
C ASP A 210 -49.24 51.18 -4.39
N GLY A 211 -48.74 50.22 -3.57
CA GLY A 211 -49.23 48.85 -3.54
C GLY A 211 -48.50 47.88 -4.51
N THR A 212 -47.56 48.36 -5.33
CA THR A 212 -46.82 47.55 -6.26
C THR A 212 -45.89 46.57 -5.46
N ARG A 213 -46.02 45.29 -5.75
CA ARG A 213 -45.21 44.21 -5.16
C ARG A 213 -44.36 43.55 -6.23
N LEU A 214 -43.07 43.43 -5.97
CA LEU A 214 -42.15 42.69 -6.82
C LEU A 214 -41.62 41.51 -6.01
N THR A 215 -41.90 40.31 -6.50
CA THR A 215 -41.43 39.08 -5.88
C THR A 215 -40.19 38.57 -6.59
N LEU A 216 -39.46 37.67 -5.93
CA LEU A 216 -38.27 37.04 -6.53
C LEU A 216 -38.61 36.24 -7.80
N GLY A 217 -39.77 35.59 -7.83
CA GLY A 217 -40.24 34.84 -9.00
C GLY A 217 -40.54 35.69 -10.24
N ASP A 218 -40.81 37.05 -10.06
CA ASP A 218 -41.08 37.94 -11.18
C ASP A 218 -39.81 38.27 -12.00
N ILE A 219 -38.64 38.24 -11.37
CA ILE A 219 -37.37 38.66 -12.01
C ILE A 219 -36.29 37.58 -12.09
N ALA A 220 -36.37 36.52 -11.27
CA ALA A 220 -35.39 35.44 -11.21
C ALA A 220 -35.94 34.16 -11.82
N LYS A 221 -35.07 33.42 -12.47
CA LYS A 221 -35.28 32.02 -12.80
C LYS A 221 -34.77 31.18 -11.62
N ILE A 222 -35.66 30.54 -10.88
CA ILE A 222 -35.32 29.72 -9.72
C ILE A 222 -35.32 28.25 -10.15
N SER A 223 -34.18 27.58 -9.94
CA SER A 223 -34.01 26.16 -10.21
C SER A 223 -33.66 25.44 -8.91
N ASP A 224 -34.51 24.47 -8.52
CA ASP A 224 -34.23 23.54 -7.41
C ASP A 224 -33.64 22.28 -8.03
N GLY A 225 -32.36 22.09 -7.90
CA GLY A 225 -31.61 21.04 -8.59
C GLY A 225 -30.27 20.77 -7.95
N PHE A 226 -29.23 20.73 -8.76
CA PHE A 226 -27.87 20.40 -8.34
C PHE A 226 -26.87 21.50 -8.67
N GLN A 227 -25.74 21.48 -7.97
CA GLN A 227 -24.62 22.36 -8.29
C GLN A 227 -24.18 22.14 -9.76
N GLU A 228 -23.71 23.21 -10.40
CA GLU A 228 -23.21 23.16 -11.78
C GLU A 228 -21.91 22.35 -11.95
N ALA A 229 -21.53 21.57 -10.94
CA ALA A 229 -20.39 20.66 -11.07
C ALA A 229 -20.63 19.67 -12.21
N GLN A 230 -19.66 19.55 -13.10
CA GLN A 230 -19.77 18.63 -14.23
C GLN A 230 -19.29 17.26 -13.76
N PHE A 231 -20.25 16.45 -13.37
CA PHE A 231 -20.05 15.07 -12.98
C PHE A 231 -20.80 14.14 -13.95
N TYR A 232 -20.10 13.15 -14.43
CA TYR A 232 -20.65 12.12 -15.33
C TYR A 232 -20.33 10.77 -14.74
N SER A 233 -21.35 9.94 -14.56
CA SER A 233 -21.19 8.57 -14.03
C SER A 233 -22.07 7.62 -14.83
N MET A 234 -21.44 6.59 -15.37
CA MET A 234 -22.11 5.54 -16.14
C MET A 234 -21.69 4.18 -15.61
N PHE A 235 -22.62 3.23 -15.64
CA PHE A 235 -22.35 1.85 -15.34
C PHE A 235 -23.06 0.97 -16.39
N ASN A 236 -22.30 0.09 -17.04
CA ASN A 236 -22.79 -0.77 -18.12
C ASN A 236 -23.58 0.01 -19.20
N GLY A 237 -23.05 1.20 -19.58
CA GLY A 237 -23.65 2.03 -20.61
C GLY A 237 -24.87 2.87 -20.19
N LYS A 238 -25.25 2.87 -18.91
CA LYS A 238 -26.40 3.66 -18.39
C LYS A 238 -25.98 4.62 -17.30
N PRO A 239 -26.67 5.79 -17.15
CA PRO A 239 -26.45 6.70 -16.03
C PRO A 239 -26.55 5.96 -14.70
N SER A 240 -25.64 6.26 -13.78
CA SER A 240 -25.54 5.55 -12.50
C SER A 240 -25.14 6.43 -11.33
N ILE A 241 -25.57 6.04 -10.13
CA ILE A 241 -25.07 6.54 -8.86
C ILE A 241 -24.66 5.34 -8.02
N GLY A 242 -23.49 5.41 -7.40
CA GLY A 242 -22.94 4.33 -6.58
C GLY A 242 -23.05 4.58 -5.09
N ILE A 243 -23.06 3.51 -4.29
CA ILE A 243 -22.90 3.52 -2.85
C ILE A 243 -21.65 2.69 -2.53
N SER A 244 -20.67 3.31 -1.88
CA SER A 244 -19.49 2.58 -1.36
C SER A 244 -19.69 2.28 0.11
N VAL A 245 -19.61 1.00 0.47
CA VAL A 245 -19.76 0.50 1.85
C VAL A 245 -18.38 0.21 2.43
N PHE A 246 -18.09 0.75 3.61
CA PHE A 246 -16.78 0.67 4.23
C PHE A 246 -16.84 -0.09 5.55
N ALA A 247 -15.80 -0.86 5.80
CA ALA A 247 -15.49 -1.36 7.13
C ALA A 247 -14.71 -0.28 7.89
N VAL A 248 -15.10 -0.04 9.14
CA VAL A 248 -14.50 0.96 10.03
C VAL A 248 -13.93 0.24 11.26
N GLY A 249 -12.66 0.50 11.59
CA GLY A 249 -11.99 -0.15 12.72
C GLY A 249 -11.91 -1.66 12.56
N GLU A 250 -12.33 -2.39 13.59
CA GLU A 250 -12.24 -3.87 13.66
C GLU A 250 -13.40 -4.63 12.98
N GLN A 251 -14.23 -3.95 12.19
CA GLN A 251 -15.38 -4.59 11.54
C GLN A 251 -14.95 -5.65 10.53
N ASN A 252 -15.70 -6.76 10.50
CA ASN A 252 -15.46 -7.85 9.56
C ASN A 252 -16.01 -7.51 8.17
N GLN A 253 -15.11 -7.24 7.22
CA GLN A 253 -15.44 -6.91 5.83
C GLN A 253 -16.26 -8.00 5.12
N ILE A 254 -16.00 -9.27 5.42
CA ILE A 254 -16.68 -10.41 4.79
C ILE A 254 -18.15 -10.41 5.19
N ASN A 255 -18.46 -10.16 6.47
CA ASN A 255 -19.84 -10.10 6.95
C ASN A 255 -20.59 -8.93 6.29
N ILE A 256 -19.96 -7.74 6.26
CA ILE A 256 -20.52 -6.56 5.58
C ILE A 256 -20.85 -6.86 4.12
N SER A 257 -19.88 -7.43 3.39
CA SER A 257 -20.07 -7.75 1.97
C SER A 257 -21.18 -8.77 1.72
N ASN A 258 -21.27 -9.80 2.54
CA ASN A 258 -22.29 -10.83 2.42
C ASN A 258 -23.69 -10.23 2.68
N GLU A 259 -23.87 -9.48 3.77
CA GLU A 259 -25.14 -8.83 4.10
C GLU A 259 -25.60 -7.86 3.00
N VAL A 260 -24.67 -7.04 2.47
CA VAL A 260 -24.99 -6.11 1.37
C VAL A 260 -25.30 -6.85 0.07
N THR A 261 -24.58 -7.93 -0.24
CA THR A 261 -24.85 -8.74 -1.44
C THR A 261 -26.23 -9.40 -1.37
N ASP A 262 -26.60 -9.96 -0.22
CA ASP A 262 -27.92 -10.55 0.00
C ASP A 262 -29.03 -9.49 -0.05
N TYR A 263 -28.79 -8.32 0.50
CA TYR A 263 -29.69 -7.16 0.39
C TYR A 263 -29.89 -6.76 -1.07
N VAL A 264 -28.82 -6.57 -1.86
CA VAL A 264 -28.88 -6.20 -3.27
C VAL A 264 -29.67 -7.24 -4.08
N LYS A 265 -29.42 -8.52 -3.84
CA LYS A 265 -30.15 -9.62 -4.48
C LYS A 265 -31.66 -9.59 -4.18
N THR A 266 -32.05 -9.27 -2.96
CA THR A 266 -33.46 -9.15 -2.58
C THR A 266 -34.06 -7.87 -3.15
N ARG A 267 -33.33 -6.76 -3.06
CA ARG A 267 -33.82 -5.43 -3.51
C ARG A 267 -33.97 -5.34 -5.02
N SER A 268 -33.14 -6.04 -5.79
CA SER A 268 -33.22 -6.09 -7.26
C SER A 268 -34.58 -6.60 -7.78
N GLN A 269 -35.26 -7.42 -6.99
CA GLN A 269 -36.60 -7.97 -7.35
C GLN A 269 -37.77 -6.97 -7.12
N THR A 270 -37.51 -5.88 -6.39
CA THR A 270 -38.53 -4.91 -5.98
C THR A 270 -38.35 -3.53 -6.60
N LEU A 271 -37.34 -3.35 -7.44
CA LEU A 271 -37.10 -2.10 -8.16
C LEU A 271 -38.09 -1.94 -9.33
N PRO A 272 -38.44 -0.69 -9.68
CA PRO A 272 -39.23 -0.40 -10.86
C PRO A 272 -38.55 -0.87 -12.15
N ASP A 273 -39.35 -1.18 -13.19
CA ASP A 273 -38.83 -1.56 -14.50
C ASP A 273 -37.89 -0.48 -15.07
N GLY A 274 -36.78 -0.90 -15.67
CA GLY A 274 -35.78 -0.02 -16.27
C GLY A 274 -34.68 0.45 -15.32
N ILE A 275 -34.81 0.16 -14.01
CA ILE A 275 -33.79 0.45 -13.00
C ILE A 275 -33.15 -0.86 -12.55
N SER A 276 -31.84 -0.87 -12.46
CA SER A 276 -31.09 -2.01 -11.98
C SER A 276 -30.21 -1.63 -10.78
N ILE A 277 -30.01 -2.61 -9.89
CA ILE A 277 -29.09 -2.52 -8.77
C ILE A 277 -28.11 -3.70 -8.84
N GLU A 278 -26.84 -3.43 -8.69
CA GLU A 278 -25.81 -4.47 -8.77
C GLU A 278 -24.69 -4.20 -7.75
N SER A 279 -24.20 -5.27 -7.13
CA SER A 279 -23.00 -5.22 -6.31
C SER A 279 -21.76 -5.47 -7.16
N TRP A 280 -20.73 -4.65 -7.00
CA TRP A 280 -19.49 -4.80 -7.75
C TRP A 280 -18.27 -4.37 -6.92
N GLY A 281 -17.08 -4.71 -7.42
CA GLY A 281 -15.85 -4.37 -6.70
C GLY A 281 -15.77 -5.04 -5.33
N ASN A 282 -16.27 -6.26 -5.21
CA ASN A 282 -16.27 -7.03 -3.97
C ASN A 282 -14.85 -7.52 -3.64
N GLY A 283 -14.10 -6.69 -2.89
CA GLY A 283 -12.75 -7.05 -2.43
C GLY A 283 -12.72 -8.22 -1.45
N THR A 284 -13.86 -8.58 -0.84
CA THR A 284 -13.92 -9.65 0.15
C THR A 284 -14.08 -11.02 -0.48
N ALA A 285 -14.60 -11.12 -1.70
CA ALA A 285 -14.63 -12.37 -2.44
C ALA A 285 -13.19 -12.86 -2.69
N TYR A 286 -12.35 -11.97 -3.18
CA TYR A 286 -10.90 -12.21 -3.35
C TYR A 286 -10.22 -12.58 -2.02
N LEU A 287 -10.54 -11.88 -0.92
CA LEU A 287 -9.98 -12.18 0.40
C LEU A 287 -10.40 -13.57 0.91
N SER A 288 -11.68 -13.92 0.78
CA SER A 288 -12.21 -15.23 1.18
C SER A 288 -11.58 -16.37 0.37
N GLU A 289 -11.47 -16.20 -0.94
CA GLU A 289 -10.80 -17.15 -1.82
C GLU A 289 -9.32 -17.31 -1.47
N SER A 290 -8.61 -16.18 -1.24
CA SER A 290 -7.21 -16.18 -0.81
C SER A 290 -6.99 -16.93 0.50
N ILE A 291 -7.87 -16.76 1.48
CA ILE A 291 -7.82 -17.49 2.76
C ILE A 291 -8.02 -19.00 2.51
N ASN A 292 -8.98 -19.38 1.70
CA ASN A 292 -9.25 -20.79 1.37
C ASN A 292 -8.05 -21.45 0.67
N ILE A 293 -7.43 -20.76 -0.30
CA ILE A 293 -6.22 -21.22 -0.99
C ILE A 293 -5.07 -21.41 0.01
N MET A 294 -4.83 -20.44 0.90
CA MET A 294 -3.76 -20.52 1.91
C MET A 294 -4.00 -21.66 2.91
N VAL A 295 -5.24 -21.86 3.38
CA VAL A 295 -5.61 -22.99 4.25
C VAL A 295 -5.44 -24.33 3.54
N SER A 296 -5.81 -24.40 2.27
CA SER A 296 -5.60 -25.60 1.44
C SER A 296 -4.11 -25.91 1.27
N ASN A 297 -3.30 -24.90 0.93
CA ASN A 297 -1.85 -25.06 0.77
C ASN A 297 -1.16 -25.45 2.10
N MET A 298 -1.60 -24.87 3.22
CA MET A 298 -1.11 -25.25 4.55
C MET A 298 -1.46 -26.71 4.87
N THR A 299 -2.70 -27.13 4.62
CA THR A 299 -3.15 -28.51 4.86
C THR A 299 -2.37 -29.49 3.98
N MET A 300 -2.19 -29.19 2.69
CA MET A 300 -1.40 -29.99 1.77
C MET A 300 0.07 -30.07 2.21
N GLY A 301 0.66 -28.96 2.65
CA GLY A 301 2.00 -28.91 3.20
C GLY A 301 2.17 -29.81 4.43
N ILE A 302 1.21 -29.77 5.37
CA ILE A 302 1.17 -30.65 6.56
C ILE A 302 1.16 -32.12 6.14
N VAL A 303 0.32 -32.49 5.16
CA VAL A 303 0.25 -33.86 4.65
C VAL A 303 1.56 -34.30 3.99
N LEU A 304 2.17 -33.46 3.17
CA LEU A 304 3.45 -33.76 2.53
C LEU A 304 4.58 -33.95 3.55
N VAL A 305 4.65 -33.07 4.55
CA VAL A 305 5.63 -33.18 5.65
C VAL A 305 5.40 -34.49 6.41
N LEU A 306 4.14 -34.88 6.72
CA LEU A 306 3.82 -36.14 7.39
C LEU A 306 4.27 -37.35 6.56
N VAL A 307 4.06 -37.31 5.24
CA VAL A 307 4.48 -38.39 4.33
C VAL A 307 6.03 -38.52 4.36
N ILE A 308 6.73 -37.40 4.22
CA ILE A 308 8.21 -37.40 4.26
C ILE A 308 8.72 -37.91 5.61
N LEU A 309 8.18 -37.39 6.72
CA LEU A 309 8.54 -37.89 8.06
C LEU A 309 8.23 -39.39 8.20
N GLY A 310 7.07 -39.83 7.72
CA GLY A 310 6.66 -41.23 7.76
C GLY A 310 7.52 -42.19 6.95
N ILE A 311 8.18 -41.70 5.87
CA ILE A 311 9.14 -42.48 5.09
C ILE A 311 10.46 -42.67 5.85
N PHE A 312 10.95 -41.63 6.50
CA PHE A 312 12.28 -41.62 7.15
C PHE A 312 12.28 -41.97 8.64
N LEU A 313 11.17 -41.64 9.36
CA LEU A 313 11.02 -41.90 10.77
C LEU A 313 9.99 -42.99 11.03
N ARG A 314 10.01 -43.57 12.27
CA ARG A 314 8.91 -44.43 12.72
C ARG A 314 7.59 -43.66 12.71
N VAL A 315 6.51 -44.30 12.21
CA VAL A 315 5.20 -43.64 12.08
C VAL A 315 4.72 -43.03 13.40
N GLN A 316 4.91 -43.72 14.53
CA GLN A 316 4.56 -43.17 15.84
C GLN A 316 5.37 -41.92 16.19
N LEU A 317 6.67 -41.90 15.89
CA LEU A 317 7.52 -40.73 16.08
C LEU A 317 7.10 -39.59 15.15
N ALA A 318 6.89 -39.89 13.87
CA ALA A 318 6.42 -38.93 12.88
C ALA A 318 5.09 -38.30 13.31
N PHE A 319 4.15 -39.10 13.85
CA PHE A 319 2.86 -38.62 14.37
C PHE A 319 3.03 -37.64 15.53
N TRP A 320 3.86 -37.98 16.54
CA TRP A 320 4.08 -37.10 17.70
C TRP A 320 4.82 -35.81 17.34
N VAL A 321 5.81 -35.89 16.45
CA VAL A 321 6.50 -34.73 15.91
C VAL A 321 5.52 -33.80 15.16
N MET A 322 4.64 -34.38 14.36
CA MET A 322 3.62 -33.62 13.63
C MET A 322 2.57 -32.97 14.53
N LEU A 323 2.22 -33.62 15.66
CA LEU A 323 1.25 -33.07 16.61
C LEU A 323 1.80 -31.81 17.30
N GLY A 324 3.10 -31.62 17.32
CA GLY A 324 3.73 -30.41 17.83
C GLY A 324 3.41 -29.15 17.02
N MET A 325 3.23 -29.26 15.70
CA MET A 325 2.89 -28.11 14.85
C MET A 325 1.58 -27.43 15.23
N PRO A 326 0.43 -28.12 15.32
CA PRO A 326 -0.80 -27.52 15.82
C PRO A 326 -0.66 -26.85 17.18
N ILE A 327 0.15 -27.39 18.08
CA ILE A 327 0.40 -26.80 19.41
C ILE A 327 1.13 -25.45 19.26
N ALA A 328 2.19 -25.41 18.45
CA ALA A 328 2.93 -24.18 18.17
C ALA A 328 2.04 -23.13 17.47
N PHE A 329 1.21 -23.55 16.52
CA PHE A 329 0.29 -22.66 15.81
C PHE A 329 -0.81 -22.11 16.72
N LEU A 330 -1.45 -22.94 17.54
CA LEU A 330 -2.46 -22.49 18.50
C LEU A 330 -1.87 -21.54 19.56
N GLY A 331 -0.63 -21.80 19.99
CA GLY A 331 0.08 -20.90 20.89
C GLY A 331 0.36 -19.54 20.24
N ALA A 332 0.79 -19.53 18.97
CA ALA A 332 0.97 -18.29 18.20
C ALA A 332 -0.36 -17.55 17.99
N PHE A 333 -1.45 -18.24 17.63
CA PHE A 333 -2.78 -17.65 17.53
C PHE A 333 -3.25 -16.99 18.83
N ALA A 334 -2.99 -17.62 19.97
CA ALA A 334 -3.40 -17.09 21.28
C ALA A 334 -2.66 -15.78 21.64
N LEU A 335 -1.41 -15.63 21.23
CA LEU A 335 -0.59 -14.45 21.52
C LEU A 335 -0.56 -13.39 20.40
N LEU A 336 -1.01 -13.73 19.21
CA LEU A 336 -1.00 -12.81 18.05
C LEU A 336 -1.70 -11.47 18.35
N PRO A 337 -2.89 -11.42 19.00
CA PRO A 337 -3.53 -10.16 19.36
C PRO A 337 -2.72 -9.30 20.35
N LEU A 338 -1.92 -9.92 21.24
CA LEU A 338 -1.07 -9.20 22.18
C LEU A 338 0.16 -8.55 21.50
N ALA A 339 0.46 -8.99 20.27
CA ALA A 339 1.51 -8.43 19.41
C ALA A 339 0.93 -7.50 18.33
N ASP A 340 -0.28 -6.94 18.53
CA ASP A 340 -1.01 -6.12 17.56
C ASP A 340 -1.16 -6.78 16.19
N GLY A 341 -1.09 -8.11 16.15
CA GLY A 341 -1.17 -8.89 14.92
C GLY A 341 -2.61 -9.27 14.58
N SER A 342 -2.93 -9.26 13.29
CA SER A 342 -4.22 -9.71 12.74
C SER A 342 -4.06 -10.95 11.86
N LEU A 343 -5.13 -11.76 11.77
CA LEU A 343 -5.21 -12.83 10.79
C LEU A 343 -5.51 -12.25 9.41
N ASN A 344 -4.51 -12.27 8.56
CA ASN A 344 -4.58 -11.78 7.20
C ASN A 344 -3.79 -12.70 6.24
N LEU A 345 -3.82 -12.43 4.95
CA LEU A 345 -3.13 -13.21 3.91
C LEU A 345 -1.64 -13.44 4.24
N LEU A 346 -0.95 -12.41 4.74
CA LEU A 346 0.49 -12.48 5.02
C LEU A 346 0.81 -13.22 6.32
N SER A 347 -0.02 -13.06 7.36
CA SER A 347 0.13 -13.84 8.59
C SER A 347 -0.14 -15.33 8.34
N LEU A 348 -1.13 -15.68 7.51
CA LEU A 348 -1.37 -17.05 7.07
C LEU A 348 -0.18 -17.62 6.28
N PHE A 349 0.42 -16.81 5.40
CA PHE A 349 1.66 -17.20 4.73
C PHE A 349 2.80 -17.44 5.73
N GLY A 350 2.90 -16.62 6.78
CA GLY A 350 3.84 -16.84 7.89
C GLY A 350 3.70 -18.23 8.51
N PHE A 351 2.47 -18.72 8.70
CA PHE A 351 2.22 -20.10 9.18
C PHE A 351 2.69 -21.16 8.17
N ILE A 352 2.48 -20.96 6.87
CA ILE A 352 2.97 -21.89 5.83
C ILE A 352 4.50 -21.90 5.81
N LEU A 353 5.11 -20.71 5.87
CA LEU A 353 6.56 -20.57 5.84
C LEU A 353 7.25 -21.24 7.03
N VAL A 354 6.66 -21.12 8.21
CA VAL A 354 7.25 -21.67 9.43
C VAL A 354 6.97 -23.18 9.59
N LEU A 355 6.04 -23.74 8.83
CA LEU A 355 5.59 -25.13 8.95
C LEU A 355 6.75 -26.13 8.90
N GLY A 356 7.68 -25.97 7.94
CA GLY A 356 8.88 -26.79 7.86
C GLY A 356 9.89 -26.50 8.97
N ILE A 357 10.04 -25.23 9.35
CA ILE A 357 11.06 -24.77 10.30
C ILE A 357 10.71 -25.21 11.75
N VAL A 358 9.44 -25.21 12.13
CA VAL A 358 8.96 -25.62 13.46
C VAL A 358 9.22 -27.12 13.71
N VAL A 359 9.14 -27.93 12.67
CA VAL A 359 9.33 -29.39 12.79
C VAL A 359 10.79 -29.78 13.02
N ASP A 360 11.74 -28.96 12.57
CA ASP A 360 13.17 -29.27 12.60
C ASP A 360 13.69 -29.61 14.00
N ASP A 361 13.28 -28.85 15.02
CA ASP A 361 13.71 -29.10 16.40
C ASP A 361 13.10 -30.39 16.98
N ALA A 362 11.84 -30.61 16.65
CA ALA A 362 11.14 -31.83 17.05
C ALA A 362 11.75 -33.07 16.39
N ILE A 363 12.19 -32.97 15.12
CA ILE A 363 12.93 -34.04 14.40
C ILE A 363 14.23 -34.34 15.13
N ILE A 364 15.04 -33.33 15.44
CA ILE A 364 16.36 -33.48 16.08
C ILE A 364 16.24 -34.13 17.44
N ILE A 365 15.30 -33.68 18.28
CA ILE A 365 15.05 -34.24 19.60
C ILE A 365 14.48 -35.65 19.49
N GLY A 366 13.51 -35.86 18.58
CA GLY A 366 12.91 -37.17 18.33
C GLY A 366 13.91 -38.22 17.87
N GLU A 367 14.79 -37.87 16.92
CA GLU A 367 15.86 -38.76 16.43
C GLU A 367 16.89 -39.06 17.52
N SER A 368 17.25 -38.07 18.35
CA SER A 368 18.19 -38.29 19.47
C SER A 368 17.58 -39.21 20.53
N VAL A 369 16.30 -39.04 20.84
CA VAL A 369 15.57 -39.94 21.75
C VAL A 369 15.44 -41.34 21.18
N GLN A 370 15.13 -41.46 19.88
CA GLN A 370 15.04 -42.76 19.22
C GLN A 370 16.37 -43.48 19.23
N THR A 371 17.45 -42.80 18.89
CA THR A 371 18.81 -43.37 18.90
C THR A 371 19.23 -43.83 20.28
N ALA A 372 18.94 -43.06 21.33
CA ALA A 372 19.20 -43.46 22.72
C ALA A 372 18.36 -44.67 23.14
N SER A 373 17.09 -44.73 22.72
CA SER A 373 16.18 -45.84 23.01
C SER A 373 16.58 -47.14 22.26
N GLU A 374 17.09 -47.02 21.05
CA GLU A 374 17.58 -48.16 20.24
C GLU A 374 18.87 -48.74 20.81
N ARG A 375 19.73 -47.89 21.39
CA ARG A 375 21.05 -48.31 21.92
C ARG A 375 20.94 -48.86 23.32
N ASP A 376 20.23 -48.17 24.21
CA ASP A 376 20.26 -48.42 25.66
C ASP A 376 18.89 -48.95 26.18
N GLY A 377 17.93 -49.24 25.29
CA GLY A 377 16.56 -49.68 25.64
C GLY A 377 15.63 -48.48 25.87
N HIS A 378 14.29 -48.71 25.73
CA HIS A 378 13.27 -47.66 25.91
C HIS A 378 12.91 -47.55 27.42
N SER A 379 13.31 -46.45 28.05
CA SER A 379 13.01 -46.10 29.41
C SER A 379 12.88 -44.59 29.54
N LEU A 380 12.18 -44.08 30.54
CA LEU A 380 12.02 -42.65 30.81
C LEU A 380 13.40 -41.94 30.90
N ASP A 381 14.35 -42.56 31.61
CA ASP A 381 15.69 -41.99 31.79
C ASP A 381 16.47 -41.88 30.44
N ASN A 382 16.30 -42.85 29.57
CA ASN A 382 16.94 -42.84 28.25
C ASN A 382 16.27 -41.80 27.36
N VAL A 383 14.96 -41.60 27.42
CA VAL A 383 14.25 -40.53 26.73
C VAL A 383 14.74 -39.16 27.19
N ILE A 384 14.82 -38.93 28.52
CA ILE A 384 15.34 -37.71 29.12
C ILE A 384 16.80 -37.47 28.69
N ARG A 385 17.64 -38.51 28.73
CA ARG A 385 19.03 -38.42 28.32
C ARG A 385 19.19 -38.09 26.84
N GLY A 386 18.38 -38.73 25.97
CA GLY A 386 18.33 -38.45 24.53
C GLY A 386 17.93 -37.02 24.26
N ALA A 387 16.87 -36.51 24.88
CA ALA A 387 16.42 -35.14 24.71
C ALA A 387 17.48 -34.12 25.21
N LYS A 388 18.01 -34.31 26.43
CA LYS A 388 19.04 -33.40 27.01
C LYS A 388 20.33 -33.32 26.19
N ARG A 389 20.70 -34.37 25.44
CA ARG A 389 21.92 -34.42 24.63
C ARG A 389 21.94 -33.34 23.54
N VAL A 390 20.81 -33.02 22.95
CA VAL A 390 20.68 -32.06 21.85
C VAL A 390 19.90 -30.78 22.22
N ALA A 391 19.33 -30.72 23.43
CA ALA A 391 18.48 -29.62 23.86
C ALA A 391 19.14 -28.23 23.78
N MET A 392 20.42 -28.12 24.16
CA MET A 392 21.14 -26.85 24.17
C MET A 392 21.39 -26.33 22.74
N PRO A 393 22.05 -27.09 21.82
CA PRO A 393 22.26 -26.61 20.45
C PRO A 393 20.96 -26.35 19.70
N ALA A 394 19.90 -27.16 19.87
CA ALA A 394 18.61 -26.95 19.28
C ALA A 394 17.97 -25.61 19.75
N THR A 395 18.00 -25.31 21.05
CA THR A 395 17.47 -24.04 21.57
C THR A 395 18.17 -22.83 20.97
N PHE A 396 19.50 -22.84 20.94
CA PHE A 396 20.24 -21.72 20.40
C PHE A 396 20.06 -21.63 18.87
N GLY A 397 19.86 -22.77 18.19
CA GLY A 397 19.47 -22.81 16.79
C GLY A 397 18.15 -22.06 16.52
N VAL A 398 17.10 -22.37 17.30
CA VAL A 398 15.81 -21.65 17.18
C VAL A 398 15.96 -20.18 17.53
N LEU A 399 16.68 -19.84 18.60
CA LEU A 399 16.91 -18.45 18.99
C LEU A 399 17.68 -17.66 17.91
N THR A 400 18.61 -18.30 17.20
CA THR A 400 19.28 -17.67 16.05
C THR A 400 18.31 -17.46 14.88
N THR A 401 17.39 -18.40 14.66
CA THR A 401 16.33 -18.23 13.66
C THR A 401 15.36 -17.11 14.07
N VAL A 402 14.96 -17.02 15.33
CA VAL A 402 14.17 -15.87 15.83
C VAL A 402 14.91 -14.56 15.59
N ALA A 403 16.21 -14.50 15.88
CA ALA A 403 17.02 -13.31 15.66
C ALA A 403 17.08 -12.87 14.20
N THR A 404 17.02 -13.80 13.22
CA THR A 404 16.94 -13.45 11.79
C THR A 404 15.62 -12.80 11.38
N PHE A 405 14.52 -13.04 12.13
CA PHE A 405 13.22 -12.44 11.84
C PHE A 405 13.00 -11.08 12.54
N ILE A 406 13.85 -10.70 13.52
CA ILE A 406 13.74 -9.38 14.18
C ILE A 406 13.83 -8.21 13.20
N PRO A 407 14.71 -8.18 12.18
CA PRO A 407 14.73 -7.12 11.18
C PRO A 407 13.40 -6.90 10.50
N LEU A 408 12.63 -7.97 10.23
CA LEU A 408 11.32 -7.88 9.60
C LEU A 408 10.28 -7.18 10.48
N LEU A 409 10.41 -7.29 11.81
CA LEU A 409 9.50 -6.65 12.78
C LEU A 409 9.78 -5.15 12.95
N THR A 410 10.98 -4.69 12.60
CA THR A 410 11.45 -3.33 12.89
C THR A 410 11.39 -2.40 11.67
N VAL A 411 10.88 -2.87 10.53
CA VAL A 411 10.72 -2.06 9.33
C VAL A 411 9.59 -1.05 9.55
N PRO A 412 9.86 0.27 9.51
CA PRO A 412 8.84 1.29 9.70
C PRO A 412 8.03 1.59 8.44
N GLY A 413 6.94 2.35 8.61
CA GLY A 413 6.12 2.85 7.50
C GLY A 413 5.13 1.81 6.97
N GLY A 414 4.37 2.21 5.95
CA GLY A 414 3.29 1.41 5.39
C GLY A 414 3.72 0.06 4.82
N PHE A 415 4.94 -0.02 4.26
CA PHE A 415 5.49 -1.26 3.72
C PHE A 415 6.07 -2.18 4.80
N GLY A 416 6.42 -1.66 5.97
CA GLY A 416 6.91 -2.46 7.09
C GLY A 416 5.86 -3.40 7.67
N ALA A 417 4.59 -3.08 7.53
CA ALA A 417 3.52 -3.94 8.00
C ALA A 417 3.47 -5.30 7.26
N LEU A 418 3.94 -5.37 6.01
CA LEU A 418 3.99 -6.62 5.24
C LEU A 418 4.97 -7.64 5.86
N PRO A 419 6.29 -7.33 5.98
CA PRO A 419 7.23 -8.25 6.62
C PRO A 419 6.95 -8.45 8.12
N ALA A 420 6.44 -7.45 8.82
CA ALA A 420 6.11 -7.56 10.25
C ALA A 420 4.99 -8.58 10.51
N ALA A 421 3.96 -8.64 9.67
CA ALA A 421 2.88 -9.63 9.78
C ALA A 421 3.40 -11.08 9.63
N ILE A 422 4.37 -11.30 8.74
CA ILE A 422 5.02 -12.61 8.57
C ILE A 422 5.95 -12.90 9.75
N GLY A 423 6.80 -11.93 10.10
CA GLY A 423 7.80 -12.07 11.15
C GLY A 423 7.21 -12.35 12.52
N SER A 424 6.12 -11.68 12.88
CA SER A 424 5.43 -11.88 14.19
C SER A 424 4.90 -13.30 14.34
N VAL A 425 4.24 -13.84 13.33
CA VAL A 425 3.76 -15.22 13.32
C VAL A 425 4.91 -16.21 13.45
N VAL A 426 5.98 -16.04 12.66
CA VAL A 426 7.13 -16.95 12.68
C VAL A 426 7.82 -16.93 14.03
N VAL A 427 8.07 -15.75 14.60
CA VAL A 427 8.69 -15.61 15.93
C VAL A 427 7.86 -16.29 17.01
N LEU A 428 6.54 -16.03 17.05
CA LEU A 428 5.64 -16.66 18.02
C LEU A 428 5.60 -18.17 17.87
N CYS A 429 5.48 -18.71 16.64
CA CYS A 429 5.50 -20.14 16.40
C CYS A 429 6.81 -20.79 16.85
N LEU A 430 7.96 -20.17 16.58
CA LEU A 430 9.28 -20.67 17.00
C LEU A 430 9.45 -20.67 18.52
N LEU A 431 8.93 -19.67 19.22
CA LEU A 431 8.96 -19.64 20.68
C LEU A 431 8.13 -20.79 21.29
N PHE A 432 6.95 -21.07 20.74
CA PHE A 432 6.14 -22.21 21.14
C PHE A 432 6.75 -23.54 20.72
N SER A 433 7.46 -23.62 19.60
CA SER A 433 8.22 -24.80 19.19
C SER A 433 9.28 -25.19 20.21
N ILE A 434 9.96 -24.22 20.85
CA ILE A 434 10.92 -24.52 21.93
C ILE A 434 10.21 -25.18 23.13
N ILE A 435 9.02 -24.71 23.49
CA ILE A 435 8.23 -25.27 24.58
C ILE A 435 7.77 -26.69 24.23
N GLU A 436 7.24 -26.86 23.02
CA GLU A 436 6.77 -28.14 22.51
C GLU A 436 7.89 -29.18 22.47
N SER A 437 8.98 -28.88 21.77
CA SER A 437 10.07 -29.84 21.51
C SER A 437 10.80 -30.26 22.78
N LYS A 438 10.86 -29.42 23.83
CA LYS A 438 11.56 -29.71 25.09
C LYS A 438 10.71 -30.29 26.21
N LEU A 439 9.46 -29.88 26.28
CA LEU A 439 8.58 -30.25 27.41
C LEU A 439 7.50 -31.24 26.99
N ILE A 440 6.85 -30.99 25.86
CA ILE A 440 5.69 -31.75 25.42
C ILE A 440 6.10 -33.01 24.66
N LEU A 441 6.93 -32.87 23.63
CA LEU A 441 7.39 -33.99 22.79
C LEU A 441 8.08 -35.10 23.60
N PRO A 442 9.06 -34.83 24.51
CA PRO A 442 9.67 -35.90 25.30
C PRO A 442 8.70 -36.67 26.17
N ALA A 443 7.67 -36.00 26.72
CA ALA A 443 6.61 -36.66 27.50
C ALA A 443 5.79 -37.63 26.64
N HIS A 444 5.44 -37.23 25.39
CA HIS A 444 4.76 -38.09 24.44
C HIS A 444 5.65 -39.27 24.03
N LEU A 445 6.95 -39.01 23.74
CA LEU A 445 7.89 -40.06 23.37
C LEU A 445 8.13 -41.08 24.47
N ALA A 446 8.06 -40.68 25.76
CA ALA A 446 8.19 -41.60 26.89
C ALA A 446 7.03 -42.63 26.96
N SER A 447 5.85 -42.27 26.44
CA SER A 447 4.69 -43.15 26.36
C SER A 447 4.68 -44.11 25.15
N MET A 448 5.67 -44.04 24.26
CA MET A 448 5.75 -44.91 23.10
C MET A 448 6.06 -46.35 23.49
N LYS A 449 5.48 -47.29 22.71
CA LYS A 449 5.79 -48.72 22.91
C LYS A 449 7.22 -49.05 22.48
N PRO A 450 7.94 -49.92 23.24
CA PRO A 450 9.28 -50.38 22.85
C PRO A 450 9.27 -51.01 21.48
N LEU A 451 10.44 -51.00 20.82
CA LEU A 451 10.66 -51.69 19.53
C LEU A 451 10.43 -53.19 19.69
N GLN A 452 9.48 -53.75 18.97
CA GLN A 452 9.38 -55.18 18.79
C GLN A 452 10.35 -55.59 17.67
N ALA A 453 11.33 -56.48 18.00
CA ALA A 453 12.39 -56.89 17.08
C ALA A 453 11.88 -57.60 15.82
N ASN A 454 10.64 -58.10 15.78
CA ASN A 454 10.04 -58.94 14.74
C ASN A 454 8.83 -58.27 14.04
N ASP A 455 8.76 -56.97 13.93
CA ASP A 455 7.68 -56.31 13.19
C ASP A 455 7.98 -56.38 11.66
N HIS A 456 7.27 -57.26 10.94
CA HIS A 456 7.37 -57.44 9.48
C HIS A 456 6.26 -56.76 8.71
N SER A 457 5.65 -55.68 9.24
CA SER A 457 4.62 -54.96 8.52
C SER A 457 5.13 -54.45 7.14
N PRO A 458 4.29 -54.44 6.09
CA PRO A 458 4.67 -53.99 4.76
C PRO A 458 5.23 -52.55 4.77
N LEU A 459 4.70 -51.70 5.61
CA LEU A 459 5.12 -50.32 5.80
C LEU A 459 6.54 -50.25 6.35
N ARG A 460 6.89 -51.13 7.30
CA ARG A 460 8.22 -51.16 7.88
C ARG A 460 9.26 -51.72 6.90
N GLN A 461 8.88 -52.68 6.08
CA GLN A 461 9.74 -53.18 5.00
C GLN A 461 10.03 -52.06 3.98
N PHE A 462 9.04 -51.23 3.63
CA PHE A 462 9.22 -50.04 2.79
C PHE A 462 10.17 -49.01 3.43
N GLN A 463 9.95 -48.68 4.73
CA GLN A 463 10.84 -47.80 5.48
C GLN A 463 12.28 -48.30 5.54
N ASN A 464 12.45 -49.60 5.79
CA ASN A 464 13.79 -50.23 5.84
C ASN A 464 14.50 -50.12 4.48
N ARG A 465 13.82 -50.33 3.36
CA ARG A 465 14.41 -50.14 2.02
C ARG A 465 14.93 -48.72 1.79
N PHE A 466 14.17 -47.74 2.22
CA PHE A 466 14.61 -46.32 2.15
C PHE A 466 15.80 -46.05 3.09
N ALA A 467 15.73 -46.54 4.32
CA ALA A 467 16.81 -46.40 5.30
C ALA A 467 18.10 -47.08 4.81
N ASP A 468 18.03 -48.28 4.21
CA ASP A 468 19.17 -48.96 3.65
C ASP A 468 19.74 -48.29 2.39
N GLY A 469 18.82 -47.74 1.54
CA GLY A 469 19.21 -46.91 0.40
C GLY A 469 19.95 -45.65 0.83
N LEU A 470 19.48 -44.99 1.92
CA LEU A 470 20.14 -43.81 2.48
C LEU A 470 21.52 -44.19 3.10
N LYS A 471 21.63 -45.29 3.83
CA LYS A 471 22.90 -45.80 4.34
C LYS A 471 23.90 -46.08 3.20
N TYR A 472 23.43 -46.70 2.11
CA TYR A 472 24.25 -46.92 0.93
C TYR A 472 24.71 -45.58 0.33
N LEU A 473 23.84 -44.58 0.18
CA LEU A 473 24.20 -43.26 -0.33
C LEU A 473 25.26 -42.58 0.57
N VAL A 474 25.08 -42.63 1.89
CA VAL A 474 26.00 -42.05 2.87
C VAL A 474 27.38 -42.72 2.79
N GLU A 475 27.46 -44.07 2.85
CA GLU A 475 28.71 -44.80 2.92
C GLU A 475 29.45 -44.82 1.60
N TYR A 476 28.75 -45.06 0.46
CA TYR A 476 29.39 -45.29 -0.84
C TYR A 476 29.47 -44.07 -1.75
N LYS A 477 28.67 -43.01 -1.51
CA LYS A 477 28.71 -41.81 -2.34
C LYS A 477 29.15 -40.57 -1.56
N TYR A 478 28.47 -40.26 -0.45
CA TYR A 478 28.73 -39.04 0.30
C TYR A 478 30.06 -39.08 1.07
N ARG A 479 30.33 -40.15 1.83
CA ARG A 479 31.56 -40.25 2.63
C ARG A 479 32.85 -40.14 1.78
N PRO A 480 32.99 -40.81 0.62
CA PRO A 480 34.13 -40.62 -0.26
C PRO A 480 34.26 -39.20 -0.81
N LEU A 481 33.10 -38.57 -1.15
CA LEU A 481 33.06 -37.18 -1.62
C LEU A 481 33.53 -36.23 -0.51
N LEU A 482 33.04 -36.42 0.72
CA LEU A 482 33.41 -35.60 1.89
C LEU A 482 34.94 -35.73 2.17
N ILE A 483 35.47 -36.93 2.17
CA ILE A 483 36.92 -37.17 2.35
C ILE A 483 37.74 -36.45 1.27
N LYS A 484 37.29 -36.54 0.00
CA LYS A 484 37.95 -35.84 -1.12
C LYS A 484 37.91 -34.33 -0.94
N SER A 485 36.72 -33.78 -0.52
CA SER A 485 36.50 -32.36 -0.28
C SER A 485 37.34 -31.82 0.88
N ILE A 486 37.44 -32.56 2.00
CA ILE A 486 38.30 -32.21 3.15
C ILE A 486 39.78 -32.23 2.78
N ASN A 487 40.24 -33.23 2.00
CA ASN A 487 41.61 -33.31 1.54
C ASN A 487 41.98 -32.17 0.58
N ALA A 488 40.98 -31.71 -0.24
CA ALA A 488 41.14 -30.59 -1.17
C ALA A 488 40.39 -29.33 -0.65
N ARG A 489 40.38 -29.10 0.67
CA ARG A 489 39.52 -28.07 1.34
C ARG A 489 39.64 -26.67 0.78
N TYR A 490 40.84 -26.22 0.40
CA TYR A 490 41.04 -24.89 -0.20
C TYR A 490 40.44 -24.82 -1.61
N THR A 491 40.55 -25.89 -2.42
CA THR A 491 39.90 -25.97 -3.74
C THR A 491 38.38 -26.01 -3.60
N THR A 492 37.87 -26.75 -2.61
CA THR A 492 36.43 -26.80 -2.31
C THR A 492 35.87 -25.41 -1.97
N LEU A 493 36.56 -24.66 -1.10
CA LEU A 493 36.19 -23.27 -0.79
C LEU A 493 36.25 -22.39 -2.05
N ALA A 494 37.29 -22.48 -2.85
CA ALA A 494 37.44 -21.70 -4.08
C ALA A 494 36.29 -21.96 -5.08
N VAL A 495 35.82 -23.21 -5.19
CA VAL A 495 34.65 -23.55 -6.03
C VAL A 495 33.39 -22.87 -5.53
N PHE A 496 33.10 -22.92 -4.22
CA PHE A 496 31.91 -22.23 -3.65
C PHE A 496 32.02 -20.73 -3.81
N VAL A 497 33.19 -20.14 -3.57
CA VAL A 497 33.41 -18.68 -3.79
C VAL A 497 33.21 -18.32 -5.26
N GLY A 498 33.75 -19.15 -6.19
CA GLY A 498 33.53 -18.96 -7.63
C GLY A 498 32.04 -19.00 -8.02
N MET A 499 31.29 -19.96 -7.46
CA MET A 499 29.83 -20.02 -7.67
C MET A 499 29.11 -18.79 -7.10
N LEU A 500 29.55 -18.28 -5.93
CA LEU A 500 28.95 -17.06 -5.35
C LEU A 500 29.22 -15.82 -6.22
N ILE A 501 30.48 -15.70 -6.74
CA ILE A 501 30.83 -14.59 -7.66
C ILE A 501 29.98 -14.67 -8.93
N LEU A 502 29.83 -15.87 -9.51
CA LEU A 502 28.95 -16.06 -10.66
C LEU A 502 27.49 -15.70 -10.37
N ALA A 503 26.95 -16.17 -9.24
CA ALA A 503 25.59 -15.88 -8.83
C ALA A 503 25.36 -14.37 -8.66
N THR A 504 26.29 -13.68 -7.99
CA THR A 504 26.24 -12.21 -7.86
C THR A 504 26.33 -11.53 -9.22
N GLY A 505 27.19 -12.02 -10.11
CA GLY A 505 27.29 -11.52 -11.49
C GLY A 505 26.00 -11.66 -12.30
N PHE A 506 25.22 -12.74 -12.08
CA PHE A 506 23.91 -12.91 -12.71
C PHE A 506 22.86 -11.88 -12.22
N VAL A 507 22.91 -11.50 -10.94
CA VAL A 507 22.01 -10.47 -10.38
C VAL A 507 22.40 -9.07 -10.86
N MET A 508 23.70 -8.76 -10.88
CA MET A 508 24.18 -7.45 -11.34
C MET A 508 24.10 -7.27 -12.87
N GLY A 509 24.05 -8.39 -13.61
CA GLY A 509 23.89 -8.43 -15.05
C GLY A 509 22.41 -8.36 -15.48
N PRO A 510 22.15 -8.44 -16.81
CA PRO A 510 20.78 -8.41 -17.35
C PRO A 510 20.03 -9.75 -17.25
N TYR A 511 20.63 -10.79 -16.66
CA TYR A 511 20.11 -12.15 -16.70
C TYR A 511 18.99 -12.41 -15.69
N ILE A 512 19.02 -11.77 -14.52
CA ILE A 512 17.98 -11.86 -13.49
C ILE A 512 17.30 -10.50 -13.39
N LYS A 513 16.00 -10.45 -13.71
CA LYS A 513 15.21 -9.24 -13.53
C LYS A 513 15.05 -8.96 -12.05
N THR A 514 15.34 -7.72 -11.63
CA THR A 514 15.14 -7.27 -10.27
C THR A 514 13.97 -6.28 -10.24
N VAL A 515 13.05 -6.49 -9.29
CA VAL A 515 11.94 -5.58 -9.03
C VAL A 515 11.86 -5.35 -7.51
N PHE A 516 11.49 -4.17 -7.08
CA PHE A 516 11.37 -3.92 -5.64
C PHE A 516 10.19 -4.73 -5.06
N PHE A 517 8.98 -4.51 -5.58
CA PHE A 517 7.85 -5.39 -5.33
C PHE A 517 7.28 -5.90 -6.66
N PRO A 518 6.83 -7.15 -6.74
CA PRO A 518 6.13 -7.66 -7.91
C PRO A 518 4.81 -6.89 -8.11
N SER A 519 4.45 -6.61 -9.36
CA SER A 519 3.11 -6.14 -9.70
C SER A 519 2.11 -7.27 -9.48
N MET A 520 0.96 -6.92 -8.91
CA MET A 520 -0.13 -7.87 -8.69
C MET A 520 -1.17 -7.66 -9.79
N SER A 521 -1.46 -8.69 -10.56
CA SER A 521 -2.63 -8.70 -11.44
C SER A 521 -3.91 -8.54 -10.59
N THR A 522 -4.94 -7.95 -11.13
CA THR A 522 -6.23 -7.76 -10.45
C THR A 522 -7.37 -8.12 -11.40
N ASP A 523 -8.53 -8.43 -10.86
CA ASP A 523 -9.76 -8.61 -11.65
C ASP A 523 -10.30 -7.29 -12.23
N PHE A 524 -9.50 -6.23 -12.18
CA PHE A 524 -9.86 -4.90 -12.66
C PHE A 524 -8.80 -4.35 -13.60
N ILE A 525 -9.26 -3.79 -14.72
CA ILE A 525 -8.45 -2.92 -15.56
C ILE A 525 -8.96 -1.49 -15.40
N ARG A 526 -8.04 -0.55 -15.27
CA ARG A 526 -8.37 0.86 -15.10
C ARG A 526 -7.67 1.69 -16.17
N ALA A 527 -8.45 2.53 -16.88
CA ALA A 527 -7.94 3.63 -17.66
C ALA A 527 -8.18 4.94 -16.91
N GLN A 528 -7.15 5.70 -16.72
CA GLN A 528 -7.19 7.04 -16.13
C GLN A 528 -6.69 8.05 -17.15
N VAL A 529 -7.46 9.10 -17.36
CA VAL A 529 -7.14 10.17 -18.31
C VAL A 529 -7.14 11.49 -17.58
N GLU A 530 -6.09 12.27 -17.78
CA GLU A 530 -6.05 13.69 -17.42
C GLU A 530 -5.99 14.50 -18.72
N MET A 531 -6.97 15.37 -18.90
CA MET A 531 -7.00 16.28 -20.07
C MET A 531 -6.16 17.52 -19.80
N VAL A 532 -5.78 18.22 -20.87
CA VAL A 532 -5.11 19.52 -20.75
C VAL A 532 -6.01 20.49 -19.97
N ASP A 533 -5.39 21.25 -19.07
CA ASP A 533 -6.11 22.23 -18.24
C ASP A 533 -6.91 23.21 -19.12
N GLY A 534 -8.12 23.51 -18.70
CA GLY A 534 -9.05 24.33 -19.47
C GLY A 534 -9.88 23.55 -20.52
N THR A 535 -9.69 22.24 -20.64
CA THR A 535 -10.54 21.40 -21.50
C THR A 535 -11.97 21.39 -20.97
N SER A 536 -12.95 21.58 -21.89
CA SER A 536 -14.35 21.52 -21.50
C SER A 536 -14.73 20.09 -21.07
N PRO A 537 -15.53 19.91 -20.03
CA PRO A 537 -15.93 18.60 -19.57
C PRO A 537 -16.73 17.77 -20.59
N ALA A 538 -17.41 18.40 -21.52
CA ALA A 538 -18.03 17.71 -22.64
C ALA A 538 -16.99 16.98 -23.53
N GLN A 539 -15.79 17.54 -23.67
CA GLN A 539 -14.69 16.87 -24.37
C GLN A 539 -14.12 15.73 -23.54
N VAL A 540 -14.01 15.89 -22.21
CA VAL A 540 -13.58 14.80 -21.31
C VAL A 540 -14.53 13.61 -21.42
N VAL A 541 -15.85 13.87 -21.39
CA VAL A 541 -16.88 12.83 -21.58
C VAL A 541 -16.69 12.09 -22.90
N LYS A 542 -16.49 12.78 -24.02
CA LYS A 542 -16.24 12.14 -25.33
C LYS A 542 -15.01 11.24 -25.34
N VAL A 543 -13.94 11.63 -24.64
CA VAL A 543 -12.74 10.81 -24.54
C VAL A 543 -13.02 9.56 -23.70
N ILE A 544 -13.77 9.69 -22.61
CA ILE A 544 -14.15 8.58 -21.75
C ILE A 544 -15.12 7.63 -22.45
N GLU A 545 -16.10 8.14 -23.19
CA GLU A 545 -16.98 7.32 -24.04
C GLU A 545 -16.18 6.52 -25.07
N ARG A 546 -15.21 7.15 -25.76
CA ARG A 546 -14.33 6.45 -26.71
C ARG A 546 -13.52 5.35 -26.05
N LEU A 547 -13.00 5.57 -24.82
CA LEU A 547 -12.31 4.55 -24.05
C LEU A 547 -13.24 3.39 -23.67
N ASN A 548 -14.43 3.72 -23.19
CA ASN A 548 -15.45 2.73 -22.85
C ASN A 548 -15.81 1.85 -24.07
N ASP A 549 -16.16 2.51 -25.19
CA ASP A 549 -16.60 1.82 -26.39
C ASP A 549 -15.49 0.95 -27.00
N SER A 550 -14.24 1.42 -26.96
CA SER A 550 -13.10 0.64 -27.45
C SER A 550 -12.86 -0.64 -26.67
N LEU A 551 -13.09 -0.63 -25.32
CA LEU A 551 -12.98 -1.82 -24.51
C LEU A 551 -14.15 -2.80 -24.72
N VAL A 552 -15.37 -2.26 -24.85
CA VAL A 552 -16.56 -3.08 -25.16
C VAL A 552 -16.39 -3.78 -26.50
N LEU A 553 -15.97 -3.06 -27.55
CA LEU A 553 -15.68 -3.63 -28.87
C LEU A 553 -14.59 -4.71 -28.80
N LEU A 554 -13.50 -4.46 -28.07
CA LEU A 554 -12.42 -5.43 -27.88
C LEU A 554 -12.92 -6.72 -27.21
N ASN A 555 -13.88 -6.61 -26.28
CA ASN A 555 -14.51 -7.77 -25.64
C ASN A 555 -15.50 -8.47 -26.57
N GLU A 556 -16.24 -7.73 -27.42
CA GLU A 556 -17.19 -8.31 -28.37
C GLU A 556 -16.50 -9.05 -29.54
N GLU A 557 -15.29 -8.64 -29.90
CA GLU A 557 -14.46 -9.32 -30.90
C GLU A 557 -13.93 -10.68 -30.42
N GLN A 558 -13.98 -10.98 -29.10
CA GLN A 558 -13.58 -12.28 -28.58
C GLN A 558 -14.68 -13.32 -28.75
N PRO A 559 -14.32 -14.61 -28.90
CA PRO A 559 -15.27 -15.70 -28.81
C PRO A 559 -16.04 -15.66 -27.48
N GLU A 560 -17.28 -16.19 -27.44
CA GLU A 560 -18.13 -16.15 -26.23
C GLU A 560 -17.43 -16.72 -24.98
N ASP A 561 -16.65 -17.80 -25.14
CA ASP A 561 -15.92 -18.45 -24.05
C ASP A 561 -14.72 -17.62 -23.56
N ASP A 562 -14.18 -16.73 -24.43
CA ASP A 562 -13.01 -15.89 -24.16
C ASP A 562 -13.38 -14.45 -23.79
N LYS A 563 -14.67 -14.10 -23.72
CA LYS A 563 -15.11 -12.80 -23.25
C LYS A 563 -14.67 -12.57 -21.82
N PHE A 564 -13.98 -11.44 -21.60
CA PHE A 564 -13.33 -11.13 -20.34
C PHE A 564 -14.06 -10.10 -19.48
N LEU A 565 -14.92 -9.26 -20.08
CA LEU A 565 -15.59 -8.15 -19.39
C LEU A 565 -16.81 -8.66 -18.62
N LYS A 566 -16.91 -8.28 -17.33
CA LYS A 566 -18.09 -8.53 -16.49
C LYS A 566 -18.89 -7.25 -16.29
N ASN A 567 -18.26 -6.17 -15.81
CA ASN A 567 -18.87 -4.87 -15.60
C ASN A 567 -17.92 -3.74 -16.03
N ILE A 568 -18.47 -2.61 -16.42
CA ILE A 568 -17.71 -1.42 -16.79
C ILE A 568 -18.34 -0.17 -16.18
N ALA A 569 -17.52 0.63 -15.51
CA ALA A 569 -17.92 1.90 -14.92
C ALA A 569 -17.07 3.04 -15.47
N ALA A 570 -17.69 4.16 -15.81
CA ALA A 570 -17.04 5.34 -16.33
C ALA A 570 -17.40 6.56 -15.46
N TYR A 571 -16.39 7.34 -15.08
CA TYR A 571 -16.54 8.52 -14.23
C TYR A 571 -15.75 9.69 -14.82
N VAL A 572 -16.38 10.88 -14.82
CA VAL A 572 -15.70 12.14 -15.17
C VAL A 572 -15.91 13.14 -14.03
N SER A 573 -14.82 13.78 -13.64
CA SER A 573 -14.82 14.88 -12.67
C SER A 573 -13.83 15.94 -13.13
N ASN A 574 -14.33 17.10 -13.50
CA ASN A 574 -13.56 18.20 -14.09
C ASN A 574 -12.77 17.74 -15.33
N THR A 575 -11.43 17.86 -15.30
CA THR A 575 -10.51 17.45 -16.37
C THR A 575 -10.05 16.00 -16.28
N ASN A 576 -10.49 15.26 -15.25
CA ASN A 576 -10.10 13.88 -15.01
C ASN A 576 -11.22 12.91 -15.39
N GLY A 577 -10.86 11.84 -16.08
CA GLY A 577 -11.77 10.76 -16.41
C GLY A 577 -11.19 9.41 -16.04
N ASN A 578 -12.05 8.50 -15.61
CA ASN A 578 -11.67 7.13 -15.26
C ASN A 578 -12.65 6.15 -15.89
N VAL A 579 -12.13 5.08 -16.48
CA VAL A 579 -12.89 3.90 -16.87
C VAL A 579 -12.35 2.73 -16.07
N ILE A 580 -13.23 2.02 -15.37
CA ILE A 580 -12.89 0.85 -14.55
C ILE A 580 -13.69 -0.32 -15.07
N ALA A 581 -12.99 -1.33 -15.54
CA ALA A 581 -13.59 -2.58 -16.01
C ALA A 581 -13.35 -3.69 -14.99
N GLU A 582 -14.42 -4.33 -14.54
CA GLU A 582 -14.38 -5.58 -13.78
C GLU A 582 -14.31 -6.74 -14.76
N LEU A 583 -13.31 -7.58 -14.62
CA LEU A 583 -13.10 -8.76 -15.43
C LEU A 583 -13.77 -9.99 -14.81
N LYS A 584 -13.94 -11.05 -15.60
CA LYS A 584 -14.16 -12.37 -15.05
C LYS A 584 -12.95 -12.79 -14.20
N PRO A 585 -13.08 -13.75 -13.27
CA PRO A 585 -11.96 -14.21 -12.45
C PRO A 585 -10.73 -14.52 -13.31
N VAL A 586 -9.55 -14.02 -12.90
CA VAL A 586 -8.31 -14.10 -13.70
C VAL A 586 -7.95 -15.52 -14.09
N ASP A 587 -8.23 -16.50 -13.22
CA ASP A 587 -7.98 -17.92 -13.49
C ASP A 587 -8.85 -18.49 -14.64
N SER A 588 -9.93 -17.80 -15.02
CA SER A 588 -10.79 -18.15 -16.14
C SER A 588 -10.45 -17.41 -17.44
N LEU A 589 -9.48 -16.48 -17.41
CA LEU A 589 -9.12 -15.68 -18.55
C LEU A 589 -8.08 -16.38 -19.44
N SER A 590 -8.25 -16.29 -20.74
CA SER A 590 -7.28 -16.77 -21.74
C SER A 590 -6.06 -15.85 -21.87
N GLN A 591 -6.21 -14.59 -21.49
CA GLN A 591 -5.16 -13.55 -21.53
C GLN A 591 -5.00 -12.90 -20.15
N SER A 592 -3.78 -12.52 -19.80
CA SER A 592 -3.56 -11.77 -18.55
C SER A 592 -4.18 -10.38 -18.60
N PRO A 593 -4.63 -9.82 -17.46
CA PRO A 593 -5.17 -8.45 -17.40
C PRO A 593 -4.21 -7.39 -17.96
N GLU A 594 -2.89 -7.59 -17.81
CA GLU A 594 -1.86 -6.72 -18.38
C GLU A 594 -1.89 -6.72 -19.92
N ASN A 595 -2.02 -7.91 -20.52
CA ASN A 595 -2.10 -8.03 -21.99
C ASN A 595 -3.39 -7.42 -22.52
N ILE A 596 -4.52 -7.62 -21.82
CA ILE A 596 -5.79 -6.95 -22.17
C ILE A 596 -5.63 -5.43 -22.09
N ALA A 597 -4.98 -4.90 -21.06
CA ALA A 597 -4.70 -3.47 -20.92
C ALA A 597 -3.84 -2.91 -22.05
N VAL A 598 -2.81 -3.66 -22.49
CA VAL A 598 -1.96 -3.30 -23.64
C VAL A 598 -2.78 -3.31 -24.95
N ASN A 599 -3.59 -4.34 -25.17
CA ASN A 599 -4.45 -4.43 -26.34
C ASN A 599 -5.48 -3.30 -26.36
N TRP A 600 -6.08 -2.98 -25.20
CA TRP A 600 -6.98 -1.84 -25.05
C TRP A 600 -6.27 -0.51 -25.40
N ARG A 601 -5.06 -0.28 -24.85
CA ARG A 601 -4.29 0.94 -25.20
C ARG A 601 -4.04 1.06 -26.71
N ASN A 602 -3.72 -0.03 -27.37
CA ASN A 602 -3.48 -0.06 -28.80
C ASN A 602 -4.76 0.20 -29.62
N SER A 603 -5.91 -0.31 -29.17
CA SER A 603 -7.20 -0.12 -29.88
C SER A 603 -7.72 1.31 -29.78
N VAL A 604 -7.44 2.02 -28.70
CA VAL A 604 -7.88 3.41 -28.49
C VAL A 604 -7.22 4.39 -29.48
N GLY A 605 -5.95 4.16 -29.82
CA GLY A 605 -5.17 5.05 -30.69
C GLY A 605 -4.85 6.41 -30.05
N GLU A 606 -4.61 7.41 -30.88
CA GLU A 606 -4.32 8.78 -30.41
C GLU A 606 -5.59 9.51 -29.96
N LEU A 607 -5.50 10.19 -28.83
CA LEU A 607 -6.57 10.99 -28.23
C LEU A 607 -6.16 12.46 -28.19
N SER A 608 -6.94 13.31 -28.82
CA SER A 608 -6.68 14.75 -28.86
C SER A 608 -6.99 15.43 -27.53
N GLY A 609 -6.11 16.34 -27.08
CA GLY A 609 -6.29 17.12 -25.86
C GLY A 609 -6.05 16.35 -24.57
N VAL A 610 -5.52 15.12 -24.65
CA VAL A 610 -5.12 14.33 -23.50
C VAL A 610 -3.71 14.72 -23.06
N LYS A 611 -3.55 15.07 -21.78
CA LYS A 611 -2.26 15.37 -21.15
C LYS A 611 -1.57 14.07 -20.73
N THR A 612 -2.30 13.21 -20.03
CA THR A 612 -1.82 11.87 -19.64
C THR A 612 -2.91 10.83 -19.79
N ILE A 613 -2.52 9.62 -20.20
CA ILE A 613 -3.38 8.44 -20.20
C ILE A 613 -2.63 7.25 -19.63
N GLN A 614 -3.20 6.61 -18.63
CA GLN A 614 -2.66 5.41 -18.01
C GLN A 614 -3.71 4.30 -18.10
N ILE A 615 -3.35 3.18 -18.73
CA ILE A 615 -4.21 1.98 -18.79
C ILE A 615 -3.42 0.85 -18.12
N ASN A 616 -3.92 0.38 -16.98
CA ASN A 616 -3.23 -0.58 -16.12
C ASN A 616 -4.14 -1.79 -15.85
N GLY A 617 -3.61 -3.00 -16.11
CA GLY A 617 -4.23 -4.29 -15.75
C GLY A 617 -3.66 -4.90 -14.47
N ALA A 618 -2.68 -4.26 -13.84
CA ALA A 618 -2.10 -4.69 -12.59
C ALA A 618 -2.09 -3.54 -11.56
N GLN A 619 -2.29 -3.87 -10.32
CA GLN A 619 -2.11 -2.92 -9.23
C GLN A 619 -0.62 -2.82 -8.90
N LYS A 620 -0.02 -1.65 -9.11
CA LYS A 620 1.33 -1.36 -8.62
C LYS A 620 1.29 -1.33 -7.09
N SER A 621 2.25 -1.96 -6.42
CA SER A 621 2.30 -2.03 -4.96
C SER A 621 2.40 -0.65 -4.28
N HIS A 622 2.86 0.36 -5.00
CA HIS A 622 2.97 1.76 -4.57
C HIS A 622 1.77 2.65 -5.00
N GLY A 623 0.63 2.07 -5.32
CA GLY A 623 -0.52 2.81 -5.81
C GLY A 623 -0.30 3.37 -7.22
N HIS A 624 -0.62 4.65 -7.43
CA HIS A 624 -0.51 5.32 -8.75
C HIS A 624 0.85 6.00 -8.99
N SER A 625 1.89 5.71 -8.18
CA SER A 625 3.18 6.35 -8.35
C SER A 625 3.94 5.78 -9.55
N LYS A 626 4.62 6.67 -10.28
CA LYS A 626 5.55 6.30 -11.37
C LYS A 626 6.74 5.51 -10.82
N ASP A 627 7.44 4.78 -11.69
CA ASP A 627 8.57 3.92 -11.30
C ASP A 627 9.76 4.73 -10.73
N ILE A 628 9.97 5.96 -11.20
CA ILE A 628 10.94 6.91 -10.64
C ILE A 628 10.29 8.26 -10.35
N ASN A 629 10.70 8.87 -9.24
CA ASN A 629 10.21 10.18 -8.81
C ASN A 629 11.36 10.98 -8.22
N PHE A 630 11.57 12.19 -8.77
CA PHE A 630 12.52 13.17 -8.28
C PHE A 630 11.78 14.42 -7.82
N LYS A 631 12.12 14.90 -6.65
CA LYS A 631 11.55 16.10 -6.05
C LYS A 631 12.62 17.20 -6.05
N LEU A 632 12.39 18.24 -6.81
CA LEU A 632 13.20 19.45 -6.87
C LEU A 632 12.61 20.49 -5.92
N ILE A 633 13.41 21.08 -5.05
CA ILE A 633 12.96 22.03 -4.02
C ILE A 633 13.81 23.28 -4.10
N SER A 634 13.16 24.45 -4.18
CA SER A 634 13.84 25.76 -4.14
C SER A 634 12.93 26.87 -3.61
N PRO A 635 13.46 27.87 -2.94
CA PRO A 635 12.71 29.10 -2.65
C PRO A 635 12.49 29.96 -3.92
N ASN A 636 13.33 29.81 -4.96
CA ASN A 636 13.26 30.55 -6.21
C ASN A 636 12.55 29.73 -7.30
N ILE A 637 11.33 30.13 -7.64
CA ILE A 637 10.51 29.40 -8.64
C ILE A 637 11.14 29.38 -10.03
N LYS A 638 11.82 30.46 -10.47
CA LYS A 638 12.42 30.52 -11.82
C LYS A 638 13.59 29.55 -11.96
N GLU A 639 14.43 29.45 -10.93
CA GLU A 639 15.52 28.47 -10.89
C GLU A 639 14.97 27.05 -10.84
N LEU A 640 13.87 26.85 -10.10
CA LEU A 640 13.21 25.56 -9.95
C LEU A 640 12.61 25.08 -11.27
N GLU A 641 11.97 25.95 -12.03
CA GLU A 641 11.41 25.65 -13.36
C GLU A 641 12.50 25.27 -14.38
N VAL A 642 13.61 26.02 -14.41
CA VAL A 642 14.74 25.70 -15.29
C VAL A 642 15.37 24.36 -14.92
N ALA A 643 15.56 24.11 -13.62
CA ALA A 643 16.11 22.84 -13.14
C ALA A 643 15.20 21.65 -13.45
N ALA A 644 13.89 21.84 -13.34
CA ALA A 644 12.89 20.81 -13.68
C ALA A 644 12.93 20.47 -15.18
N GLU A 645 13.07 21.47 -16.04
CA GLU A 645 13.18 21.23 -17.49
C GLU A 645 14.50 20.54 -17.85
N LEU A 646 15.62 20.91 -17.20
CA LEU A 646 16.91 20.23 -17.40
C LEU A 646 16.82 18.73 -17.00
N LEU A 647 16.18 18.43 -15.87
CA LEU A 647 15.99 17.05 -15.44
C LEU A 647 15.05 16.30 -16.39
N HIS A 648 13.96 16.95 -16.84
CA HIS A 648 13.05 16.35 -17.82
C HIS A 648 13.77 15.98 -19.12
N GLN A 649 14.61 16.87 -19.64
CA GLN A 649 15.41 16.60 -20.83
C GLN A 649 16.47 15.52 -20.60
N HIS A 650 17.11 15.52 -19.43
CA HIS A 650 18.08 14.49 -19.07
C HIS A 650 17.45 13.10 -19.00
N LEU A 651 16.27 12.96 -18.41
CA LEU A 651 15.56 11.68 -18.35
C LEU A 651 15.18 11.15 -19.74
N ARG A 652 14.96 12.00 -20.73
CA ARG A 652 14.72 11.59 -22.12
C ARG A 652 15.91 10.93 -22.80
N THR A 653 17.12 11.10 -22.27
CA THR A 653 18.33 10.52 -22.85
C THR A 653 18.49 9.03 -22.52
N TYR A 654 17.72 8.49 -21.57
CA TYR A 654 17.80 7.10 -21.18
C TYR A 654 16.86 6.23 -22.01
N ASP A 655 17.40 5.15 -22.59
CA ASP A 655 16.60 4.15 -23.28
C ASP A 655 15.67 3.43 -22.29
N GLY A 656 14.39 3.31 -22.66
CA GLY A 656 13.38 2.63 -21.86
C GLY A 656 12.67 3.52 -20.83
N VAL A 657 12.98 4.82 -20.74
CA VAL A 657 12.19 5.80 -19.96
C VAL A 657 11.07 6.34 -20.84
N TYR A 658 9.86 6.35 -20.31
CA TYR A 658 8.68 6.85 -21.02
C TYR A 658 7.70 7.52 -20.04
N ASP A 659 6.70 8.20 -20.59
CA ASP A 659 5.66 8.92 -19.82
C ASP A 659 6.26 9.84 -18.73
N ILE A 660 7.27 10.65 -19.11
CA ILE A 660 7.90 11.61 -18.20
C ILE A 660 6.92 12.75 -17.93
N GLU A 661 6.59 12.93 -16.66
CA GLU A 661 5.67 13.96 -16.18
C GLU A 661 6.40 15.02 -15.36
N ASN A 662 6.05 16.27 -15.61
CA ASN A 662 6.47 17.42 -14.81
C ASN A 662 5.24 17.99 -14.10
N SER A 663 5.26 18.01 -12.78
CA SER A 663 4.12 18.48 -11.99
C SER A 663 3.79 19.97 -12.13
N ASN A 664 4.65 20.73 -12.80
CA ASN A 664 4.48 22.18 -13.06
C ASN A 664 4.04 22.49 -14.51
N THR A 665 3.67 21.48 -15.31
CA THR A 665 3.28 21.71 -16.72
C THR A 665 1.82 22.14 -16.93
N GLY A 666 1.00 22.14 -15.89
CA GLY A 666 -0.38 22.64 -15.98
C GLY A 666 -0.41 24.16 -15.96
N SER A 667 -1.16 24.74 -16.89
CA SER A 667 -1.36 26.18 -16.93
C SER A 667 -2.83 26.52 -17.14
N ILE A 668 -3.38 27.32 -16.24
CA ILE A 668 -4.76 27.83 -16.31
C ILE A 668 -4.70 29.29 -16.73
N PRO A 669 -5.44 29.71 -17.79
CA PRO A 669 -5.60 31.12 -18.09
C PRO A 669 -6.26 31.82 -16.90
N GLU A 670 -5.64 32.85 -16.39
CA GLU A 670 -6.12 33.68 -15.29
C GLU A 670 -6.29 35.11 -15.76
N ILE A 671 -7.42 35.73 -15.42
CA ILE A 671 -7.71 37.12 -15.73
C ILE A 671 -7.61 37.92 -14.45
N ASN A 672 -6.59 38.74 -14.34
CA ASN A 672 -6.41 39.64 -13.23
C ASN A 672 -7.15 40.94 -13.46
N LEU A 673 -7.99 41.32 -12.49
CA LEU A 673 -8.72 42.57 -12.48
C LEU A 673 -7.85 43.67 -11.86
N LYS A 674 -7.59 44.75 -12.62
CA LYS A 674 -6.94 45.94 -12.11
C LYS A 674 -7.93 47.10 -12.07
N ILE A 675 -8.00 47.82 -10.94
CA ILE A 675 -8.83 49.03 -10.83
C ILE A 675 -8.12 50.19 -11.52
N LYS A 676 -8.89 50.98 -12.30
CA LYS A 676 -8.37 52.19 -12.94
C LYS A 676 -8.48 53.39 -11.96
N SER A 677 -7.64 54.39 -12.14
CA SER A 677 -7.72 55.65 -11.36
C SER A 677 -9.05 56.36 -11.51
N SER A 678 -9.76 56.20 -12.64
CA SER A 678 -11.10 56.67 -12.85
C SER A 678 -12.14 56.08 -11.85
N ALA A 679 -11.94 54.84 -11.44
CA ALA A 679 -12.82 54.18 -10.46
C ALA A 679 -12.61 54.73 -9.06
N GLU A 680 -11.35 55.03 -8.68
CA GLU A 680 -11.04 55.65 -7.38
C GLU A 680 -11.69 57.02 -7.27
N ALA A 681 -11.70 57.77 -8.37
CA ALA A 681 -12.40 59.08 -8.42
C ALA A 681 -13.91 58.97 -8.23
N LEU A 682 -14.49 57.82 -8.54
CA LEU A 682 -15.90 57.48 -8.33
C LEU A 682 -16.17 56.81 -6.96
N GLY A 683 -15.18 56.81 -6.06
CA GLY A 683 -15.28 56.20 -4.74
C GLY A 683 -15.33 54.68 -4.71
N LEU A 684 -14.96 54.00 -5.80
CA LEU A 684 -14.87 52.56 -5.88
C LEU A 684 -13.49 52.04 -5.41
N ALA A 685 -13.49 51.10 -4.51
CA ALA A 685 -12.31 50.34 -4.13
C ALA A 685 -12.22 49.05 -4.94
N LEU A 686 -11.03 48.43 -4.97
CA LEU A 686 -10.82 47.12 -5.63
C LEU A 686 -11.76 46.04 -5.06
N THR A 687 -12.04 46.11 -3.75
CA THR A 687 -12.97 45.18 -3.07
C THR A 687 -14.39 45.33 -3.59
N ASP A 688 -14.85 46.56 -3.89
CA ASP A 688 -16.20 46.84 -4.40
C ASP A 688 -16.34 46.27 -5.84
N LEU A 689 -15.31 46.42 -6.67
CA LEU A 689 -15.24 45.83 -8.01
C LEU A 689 -15.19 44.29 -7.95
N ALA A 690 -14.28 43.73 -7.19
CA ALA A 690 -14.05 42.28 -7.09
C ALA A 690 -15.31 41.57 -6.52
N SER A 691 -15.96 42.15 -5.52
CA SER A 691 -17.17 41.55 -4.92
C SER A 691 -18.36 41.53 -5.90
N GLN A 692 -18.52 42.57 -6.73
CA GLN A 692 -19.58 42.60 -7.72
C GLN A 692 -19.31 41.63 -8.88
N VAL A 693 -18.06 41.52 -9.37
CA VAL A 693 -17.69 40.53 -10.36
C VAL A 693 -17.85 39.12 -9.81
N ARG A 694 -17.41 38.87 -8.57
CA ARG A 694 -17.61 37.58 -7.91
C ARG A 694 -19.10 37.24 -7.77
N ALA A 695 -19.92 38.20 -7.36
CA ALA A 695 -21.37 38.00 -7.25
C ALA A 695 -22.01 37.60 -8.58
N ALA A 696 -21.55 38.21 -9.67
CA ALA A 696 -22.08 37.95 -11.01
C ALA A 696 -21.64 36.56 -11.54
N PHE A 697 -20.35 36.24 -11.48
CA PHE A 697 -19.79 35.06 -12.14
C PHE A 697 -19.75 33.81 -11.24
N TYR A 698 -19.35 33.91 -9.98
CA TYR A 698 -19.40 32.83 -9.01
C TYR A 698 -20.77 32.73 -8.31
N GLY A 699 -21.29 33.84 -7.90
CA GLY A 699 -22.53 33.96 -7.14
C GLY A 699 -22.35 34.39 -5.71
N VAL A 700 -23.47 34.78 -5.08
CA VAL A 700 -23.59 35.09 -3.66
C VAL A 700 -24.36 33.97 -2.99
N GLU A 701 -23.77 33.31 -2.01
CA GLU A 701 -24.50 32.37 -1.16
C GLU A 701 -25.47 33.15 -0.26
N ALA A 702 -26.75 33.01 -0.51
CA ALA A 702 -27.77 33.68 0.27
C ALA A 702 -27.97 32.99 1.62
N GLN A 703 -28.04 31.67 1.63
CA GLN A 703 -28.17 30.86 2.84
C GLN A 703 -27.86 29.42 2.57
N ARG A 704 -27.71 28.64 3.65
CA ARG A 704 -27.69 27.18 3.65
C ARG A 704 -28.88 26.67 4.42
N LEU A 705 -29.52 25.66 3.91
CA LEU A 705 -30.67 25.03 4.54
C LEU A 705 -30.47 23.53 4.63
N GLN A 706 -30.99 22.95 5.70
CA GLN A 706 -30.97 21.50 5.90
C GLN A 706 -32.26 20.92 5.30
N ARG A 707 -32.11 20.02 4.31
CA ARG A 707 -33.24 19.29 3.71
C ARG A 707 -32.98 17.78 3.95
N GLY A 708 -33.63 17.23 4.97
CA GLY A 708 -33.35 15.89 5.46
C GLY A 708 -31.92 15.79 5.98
N ARG A 709 -31.10 14.95 5.37
CA ARG A 709 -29.65 14.80 5.68
C ARG A 709 -28.74 15.70 4.82
N GLU A 710 -29.26 16.29 3.78
CA GLU A 710 -28.52 17.08 2.80
C GLU A 710 -28.50 18.56 3.16
N GLU A 711 -27.33 19.16 3.09
CA GLU A 711 -27.14 20.61 3.13
C GLU A 711 -27.31 21.16 1.72
N VAL A 712 -28.26 22.12 1.56
CA VAL A 712 -28.58 22.73 0.27
C VAL A 712 -28.15 24.19 0.30
N LYS A 713 -27.22 24.56 -0.62
CA LYS A 713 -26.83 25.96 -0.82
C LYS A 713 -27.84 26.70 -1.67
N VAL A 714 -28.14 27.93 -1.30
CA VAL A 714 -28.97 28.86 -2.10
C VAL A 714 -28.05 29.92 -2.69
N MET A 715 -27.87 29.85 -4.03
CA MET A 715 -26.93 30.70 -4.76
C MET A 715 -27.65 31.72 -5.63
N VAL A 716 -27.28 33.00 -5.51
CA VAL A 716 -27.77 34.12 -6.32
C VAL A 716 -26.68 34.54 -7.28
N ARG A 717 -26.95 34.47 -8.61
CA ARG A 717 -25.92 34.74 -9.65
C ARG A 717 -26.55 35.10 -11.00
N TYR A 718 -25.74 35.47 -11.98
CA TYR A 718 -26.22 35.64 -13.36
C TYR A 718 -26.55 34.28 -13.98
N PRO A 719 -27.45 34.22 -14.99
CA PRO A 719 -27.69 33.03 -15.78
C PRO A 719 -26.39 32.50 -16.43
N ARG A 720 -26.34 31.21 -16.71
CA ARG A 720 -25.17 30.58 -17.29
C ARG A 720 -24.71 31.25 -18.58
N GLU A 721 -25.66 31.61 -19.45
CA GLU A 721 -25.36 32.25 -20.74
C GLU A 721 -24.64 33.61 -20.56
N GLU A 722 -24.90 34.30 -19.44
CA GLU A 722 -24.25 35.59 -19.12
C GLU A 722 -22.90 35.44 -18.40
N ARG A 723 -22.48 34.20 -18.07
CA ARG A 723 -21.19 33.86 -17.41
C ARG A 723 -20.18 33.11 -18.28
N GLU A 724 -20.58 32.73 -19.48
CA GLU A 724 -19.75 31.91 -20.39
C GLU A 724 -18.82 32.71 -21.32
N SER A 725 -18.90 34.06 -21.34
CA SER A 725 -18.15 34.89 -22.28
C SER A 725 -17.40 36.04 -21.58
N MET A 726 -16.19 36.30 -22.03
CA MET A 726 -15.44 37.52 -21.65
C MET A 726 -16.18 38.80 -22.05
N GLY A 727 -16.85 38.79 -23.19
CA GLY A 727 -17.65 39.93 -23.65
C GLY A 727 -18.75 40.28 -22.66
N ASN A 728 -19.31 39.33 -21.91
CA ASN A 728 -20.28 39.56 -20.85
C ASN A 728 -19.64 40.24 -19.63
N LEU A 729 -18.40 39.92 -19.31
CA LEU A 729 -17.65 40.62 -18.26
C LEU A 729 -17.36 42.08 -18.66
N GLU A 730 -16.91 42.28 -19.89
CA GLU A 730 -16.61 43.63 -20.40
C GLU A 730 -17.86 44.53 -20.54
N SER A 731 -19.02 43.96 -20.83
CA SER A 731 -20.30 44.68 -20.95
C SER A 731 -21.06 44.87 -19.63
N MET A 732 -20.58 44.28 -18.54
CA MET A 732 -21.15 44.40 -17.21
C MET A 732 -21.08 45.82 -16.69
N TYR A 733 -22.06 46.23 -15.87
CA TYR A 733 -22.07 47.49 -15.17
C TYR A 733 -21.69 47.30 -13.69
N ILE A 734 -20.82 48.19 -13.21
CA ILE A 734 -20.41 48.25 -11.81
C ILE A 734 -21.17 49.39 -11.11
N ARG A 735 -21.70 49.12 -9.94
CA ARG A 735 -22.39 50.10 -9.13
C ARG A 735 -21.47 50.80 -8.15
N THR A 736 -21.56 52.12 -8.15
CA THR A 736 -20.91 52.98 -7.15
C THR A 736 -21.61 52.89 -5.81
N ARG A 737 -21.04 53.44 -4.76
CA ARG A 737 -21.67 53.50 -3.42
C ARG A 737 -22.93 54.38 -3.42
N ASP A 738 -22.98 55.36 -4.33
CA ASP A 738 -24.12 56.29 -4.47
C ASP A 738 -25.25 55.70 -5.32
N GLY A 739 -25.02 54.50 -5.90
CA GLY A 739 -26.00 53.77 -6.70
C GLY A 739 -25.90 54.00 -8.21
N ASP A 740 -24.96 54.81 -8.66
CA ASP A 740 -24.71 55.05 -10.10
C ASP A 740 -24.12 53.80 -10.80
N GLU A 741 -24.50 53.58 -12.03
CA GLU A 741 -24.05 52.46 -12.85
C GLU A 741 -22.97 52.92 -13.83
N VAL A 742 -21.79 52.30 -13.75
CA VAL A 742 -20.66 52.64 -14.61
C VAL A 742 -20.22 51.39 -15.38
N PRO A 743 -19.96 51.50 -16.70
CA PRO A 743 -19.45 50.34 -17.46
C PRO A 743 -18.19 49.78 -16.85
N PHE A 744 -18.09 48.45 -16.79
CA PHE A 744 -16.90 47.74 -16.25
C PHE A 744 -15.59 48.26 -16.89
N THR A 745 -15.57 48.42 -18.20
CA THR A 745 -14.38 48.88 -18.95
C THR A 745 -13.95 50.30 -18.60
N ALA A 746 -14.81 51.12 -18.01
CA ALA A 746 -14.44 52.46 -17.56
C ALA A 746 -13.70 52.42 -16.21
N VAL A 747 -13.91 51.42 -15.39
CA VAL A 747 -13.39 51.31 -14.01
C VAL A 747 -12.38 50.22 -13.82
N ALA A 748 -12.30 49.24 -14.73
CA ALA A 748 -11.41 48.10 -14.64
C ALA A 748 -10.59 47.86 -15.92
N GLU A 749 -9.44 47.22 -15.74
CA GLU A 749 -8.56 46.73 -16.81
C GLU A 749 -8.36 45.22 -16.58
N LEU A 750 -8.40 44.47 -17.69
CA LEU A 750 -8.18 43.01 -17.68
C LEU A 750 -6.75 42.71 -18.13
N GLU A 751 -6.02 42.01 -17.29
CA GLU A 751 -4.68 41.48 -17.62
C GLU A 751 -4.73 39.96 -17.64
N THR A 752 -4.52 39.35 -18.81
CA THR A 752 -4.45 37.90 -18.93
C THR A 752 -3.08 37.41 -18.51
N ARG A 753 -3.04 36.45 -17.59
CA ARG A 753 -1.85 35.75 -17.14
C ARG A 753 -2.08 34.26 -17.23
N VAL A 754 -0.99 33.52 -17.08
CA VAL A 754 -1.02 32.06 -16.99
C VAL A 754 -0.60 31.70 -15.56
N SER A 755 -1.44 30.98 -14.86
CA SER A 755 -1.21 30.49 -13.49
C SER A 755 -0.97 28.99 -13.51
N PRO A 756 -0.09 28.43 -12.65
CA PRO A 756 0.03 26.99 -12.52
C PRO A 756 -1.29 26.38 -12.02
N SER A 757 -1.62 25.18 -12.50
CA SER A 757 -2.86 24.49 -12.08
C SER A 757 -2.82 24.04 -10.62
N THR A 758 -1.65 23.74 -10.10
CA THR A 758 -1.42 23.37 -8.68
C THR A 758 -0.04 23.84 -8.25
N ILE A 759 0.05 24.51 -7.11
CA ILE A 759 1.33 24.83 -6.48
C ILE A 759 1.57 23.81 -5.37
N ARG A 760 2.69 23.10 -5.45
CA ARG A 760 3.13 22.11 -4.46
C ARG A 760 4.23 22.70 -3.58
N ARG A 761 4.15 22.42 -2.28
CA ARG A 761 5.17 22.86 -1.31
C ARG A 761 5.54 21.72 -0.37
N THR A 762 6.75 21.72 0.10
CA THR A 762 7.28 20.82 1.13
C THR A 762 8.05 21.67 2.15
N TRP A 763 7.68 21.57 3.43
CA TRP A 763 8.28 22.35 4.51
C TRP A 763 8.43 23.85 4.19
N GLY A 764 7.37 24.45 3.66
CA GLY A 764 7.34 25.91 3.37
C GLY A 764 8.07 26.34 2.09
N LYS A 765 8.64 25.41 1.32
CA LYS A 765 9.34 25.69 0.05
C LYS A 765 8.58 25.11 -1.13
N ARG A 766 8.59 25.78 -2.27
CA ARG A 766 7.98 25.23 -3.49
C ARG A 766 8.76 24.02 -3.97
N ALA A 767 8.03 23.03 -4.47
CA ALA A 767 8.57 21.79 -4.98
C ALA A 767 7.99 21.46 -6.36
N ILE A 768 8.83 20.97 -7.27
CA ILE A 768 8.41 20.39 -8.55
C ILE A 768 8.80 18.92 -8.56
N ILE A 769 7.87 18.06 -8.94
CA ILE A 769 8.08 16.61 -9.03
C ILE A 769 8.23 16.26 -10.51
N ILE A 770 9.34 15.61 -10.86
CA ILE A 770 9.55 14.97 -12.14
C ILE A 770 9.48 13.47 -11.93
N SER A 771 8.56 12.83 -12.64
CA SER A 771 8.34 11.39 -12.51
C SER A 771 8.28 10.72 -13.89
N ALA A 772 8.65 9.45 -13.97
CA ALA A 772 8.61 8.69 -15.21
C ALA A 772 8.35 7.20 -14.94
N ASP A 773 7.81 6.53 -15.95
CA ASP A 773 7.73 5.07 -16.00
C ASP A 773 8.93 4.48 -16.75
N ILE A 774 9.28 3.23 -16.44
CA ILE A 774 10.45 2.56 -16.97
C ILE A 774 10.07 1.22 -17.56
N ASN A 775 10.54 0.97 -18.77
CA ASN A 775 10.51 -0.37 -19.34
C ASN A 775 11.60 -1.24 -18.68
N LYS A 776 11.20 -2.00 -17.69
CA LYS A 776 12.08 -2.88 -16.88
C LYS A 776 12.76 -4.00 -17.68
N THR A 777 12.39 -4.17 -18.96
CA THR A 777 13.08 -5.10 -19.87
C THR A 777 14.34 -4.50 -20.49
N ILE A 778 14.41 -3.15 -20.52
CA ILE A 778 15.52 -2.39 -21.14
C ILE A 778 16.47 -1.87 -20.07
N THR A 779 15.92 -1.25 -19.01
CA THR A 779 16.73 -0.65 -17.95
C THR A 779 16.09 -0.84 -16.55
N GLN A 780 16.84 -0.58 -15.51
CA GLN A 780 16.40 -0.70 -14.11
C GLN A 780 16.23 0.68 -13.48
N PRO A 781 15.12 0.92 -12.70
CA PRO A 781 14.89 2.19 -12.01
C PRO A 781 16.08 2.66 -11.16
N GLY A 782 16.63 1.77 -10.34
CA GLY A 782 17.74 2.09 -9.44
C GLY A 782 18.98 2.67 -10.14
N LYS A 783 19.32 2.15 -11.34
CA LYS A 783 20.47 2.67 -12.11
C LYS A 783 20.28 4.13 -12.54
N ILE A 784 19.06 4.50 -12.95
CA ILE A 784 18.75 5.88 -13.35
C ILE A 784 18.73 6.77 -12.11
N VAL A 785 18.17 6.29 -11.00
CA VAL A 785 18.17 7.01 -9.73
C VAL A 785 19.58 7.30 -9.25
N ASP A 786 20.45 6.30 -9.25
CA ASP A 786 21.86 6.46 -8.83
C ASP A 786 22.61 7.42 -9.75
N ASP A 787 22.41 7.34 -11.07
CA ASP A 787 23.09 8.22 -12.03
C ASP A 787 22.61 9.68 -11.91
N VAL A 788 21.31 9.90 -11.70
CA VAL A 788 20.74 11.24 -11.51
C VAL A 788 21.17 11.87 -10.16
N ILE A 789 21.19 11.08 -9.07
CA ILE A 789 21.47 11.61 -7.71
C ILE A 789 22.98 11.66 -7.40
N LEU A 790 23.73 10.65 -7.81
CA LEU A 790 25.16 10.49 -7.49
C LEU A 790 26.09 10.80 -8.67
N GLY A 791 25.55 10.88 -9.90
CA GLY A 791 26.30 11.10 -11.12
C GLY A 791 26.58 12.57 -11.43
N ASP A 792 27.11 12.77 -12.63
CA ASP A 792 27.52 14.11 -13.11
C ASP A 792 26.36 15.10 -13.23
N PHE A 793 25.14 14.63 -13.45
CA PHE A 793 23.96 15.50 -13.54
C PHE A 793 23.72 16.29 -12.25
N ALA A 794 23.74 15.62 -11.08
CA ALA A 794 23.53 16.28 -9.79
C ALA A 794 24.63 17.34 -9.52
N LEU A 795 25.89 17.03 -9.88
CA LEU A 795 27.00 17.96 -9.71
C LEU A 795 26.84 19.19 -10.63
N GLN A 796 26.45 19.00 -11.88
CA GLN A 796 26.18 20.09 -12.82
C GLN A 796 24.99 20.95 -12.39
N LEU A 797 23.92 20.33 -11.89
CA LEU A 797 22.76 21.02 -11.38
C LEU A 797 23.12 21.90 -10.17
N ALA A 798 23.86 21.34 -9.20
CA ALA A 798 24.30 22.05 -8.01
C ALA A 798 25.24 23.25 -8.32
N GLN A 799 26.07 23.11 -9.36
CA GLN A 799 26.95 24.22 -9.81
C GLN A 799 26.18 25.36 -10.49
N ARG A 800 25.17 25.01 -11.33
CA ARG A 800 24.39 26.00 -12.09
C ARG A 800 23.26 26.62 -11.28
N HIS A 801 22.66 25.85 -10.37
CA HIS A 801 21.48 26.20 -9.58
C HIS A 801 21.69 25.84 -8.10
N PRO A 802 22.55 26.53 -7.36
CA PRO A 802 22.94 26.15 -6.00
C PRO A 802 21.80 26.20 -4.98
N ASN A 803 20.70 26.91 -5.29
CA ASN A 803 19.52 26.97 -4.43
C ASN A 803 18.52 25.85 -4.68
N VAL A 804 18.74 25.02 -5.71
CA VAL A 804 17.87 23.88 -6.04
C VAL A 804 18.45 22.62 -5.42
N ARG A 805 17.62 21.93 -4.62
CA ARG A 805 17.93 20.59 -4.10
C ARG A 805 17.14 19.56 -4.90
N ILE A 806 17.82 18.48 -5.27
CA ILE A 806 17.18 17.30 -5.83
C ILE A 806 17.13 16.22 -4.74
N GLU A 807 15.94 15.69 -4.50
CA GLU A 807 15.68 14.61 -3.54
C GLU A 807 14.87 13.53 -4.22
N LEU A 808 14.93 12.32 -3.68
CA LEU A 808 14.01 11.27 -4.07
C LEU A 808 12.60 11.58 -3.55
N GLY A 809 11.58 11.18 -4.30
CA GLY A 809 10.18 11.32 -3.90
C GLY A 809 9.40 10.04 -4.12
N GLY A 810 8.22 9.96 -3.51
CA GLY A 810 7.30 8.83 -3.69
C GLY A 810 7.93 7.47 -3.43
N ALA A 811 7.69 6.52 -4.33
CA ALA A 811 8.17 5.14 -4.20
C ALA A 811 9.70 5.03 -4.09
N SER A 812 10.44 5.85 -4.83
CA SER A 812 11.92 5.81 -4.82
C SER A 812 12.50 6.23 -3.46
N GLN A 813 11.87 7.19 -2.76
CA GLN A 813 12.26 7.59 -1.42
C GLN A 813 11.98 6.46 -0.41
N GLU A 814 10.79 5.87 -0.46
CA GLU A 814 10.41 4.78 0.44
C GLU A 814 11.31 3.55 0.24
N GLU A 815 11.71 3.25 -1.00
CA GLU A 815 12.63 2.17 -1.34
C GLU A 815 14.02 2.40 -0.73
N ASP A 816 14.54 3.62 -0.84
CA ASP A 816 15.85 3.97 -0.28
C ASP A 816 15.84 3.90 1.27
N GLU A 817 14.84 4.49 1.91
CA GLU A 817 14.68 4.44 3.37
C GLU A 817 14.56 3.01 3.90
N LEU A 818 13.77 2.15 3.21
CA LEU A 818 13.62 0.74 3.51
C LEU A 818 14.96 0.01 3.41
N THR A 819 15.70 0.25 2.33
CA THR A 819 16.99 -0.41 2.07
C THR A 819 18.02 -0.06 3.14
N GLN A 820 18.12 1.22 3.51
CA GLN A 820 19.05 1.68 4.54
C GLN A 820 18.71 1.10 5.92
N ARG A 821 17.45 1.08 6.31
CA ARG A 821 17.01 0.52 7.60
C ARG A 821 17.16 -1.00 7.64
N MET A 822 16.86 -1.70 6.54
CA MET A 822 17.09 -3.14 6.44
C MET A 822 18.57 -3.50 6.58
N LEU A 823 19.47 -2.71 5.98
CA LEU A 823 20.91 -2.93 6.12
C LEU A 823 21.36 -2.80 7.58
N LEU A 824 20.89 -1.76 8.29
CA LEU A 824 21.21 -1.55 9.70
C LEU A 824 20.67 -2.69 10.57
N THR A 825 19.38 -3.01 10.45
CA THR A 825 18.74 -4.03 11.30
C THR A 825 19.24 -5.44 11.00
N THR A 826 19.55 -5.77 9.73
CA THR A 826 20.20 -7.03 9.35
C THR A 826 21.61 -7.14 9.95
N THR A 827 22.37 -6.04 9.94
CA THR A 827 23.71 -6.02 10.56
C THR A 827 23.64 -6.27 12.07
N LEU A 828 22.67 -5.64 12.76
CA LEU A 828 22.43 -5.88 14.19
C LEU A 828 21.99 -7.33 14.47
N ALA A 829 21.12 -7.89 13.61
CA ALA A 829 20.69 -9.29 13.71
C ALA A 829 21.85 -10.25 13.53
N LEU A 830 22.73 -10.03 12.55
CA LEU A 830 23.95 -10.82 12.36
C LEU A 830 24.87 -10.77 13.59
N PHE A 831 25.00 -9.61 14.22
CA PHE A 831 25.72 -9.48 15.48
C PHE A 831 25.05 -10.28 16.62
N GLY A 832 23.74 -10.21 16.73
CA GLY A 832 22.93 -10.99 17.69
C GLY A 832 23.11 -12.51 17.48
N ILE A 833 23.06 -12.97 16.23
CA ILE A 833 23.29 -14.36 15.83
C ILE A 833 24.70 -14.81 16.25
N TYR A 834 25.71 -13.98 15.98
CA TYR A 834 27.08 -14.24 16.39
C TYR A 834 27.17 -14.43 17.92
N ALA A 835 26.57 -13.52 18.69
CA ALA A 835 26.56 -13.58 20.16
C ALA A 835 25.86 -14.85 20.69
N LEU A 836 24.66 -15.16 20.11
CA LEU A 836 23.91 -16.37 20.47
C LEU A 836 24.67 -17.67 20.17
N MET A 837 25.42 -17.73 19.07
CA MET A 837 26.23 -18.90 18.74
C MET A 837 27.48 -19.04 19.59
N ALA A 838 28.11 -17.93 20.01
CA ALA A 838 29.33 -17.96 20.83
C ALA A 838 29.12 -18.66 22.17
N ILE A 839 27.89 -18.59 22.73
CA ILE A 839 27.55 -19.21 24.03
C ILE A 839 27.62 -20.75 23.98
N PRO A 840 26.87 -21.46 23.11
CA PRO A 840 26.88 -22.92 23.07
C PRO A 840 28.21 -23.49 22.54
N LEU A 841 28.85 -22.78 21.59
CA LEU A 841 30.13 -23.26 20.98
C LEU A 841 31.34 -22.94 21.87
N LYS A 842 31.21 -22.08 22.87
CA LYS A 842 32.29 -21.62 23.78
C LYS A 842 33.53 -21.15 22.98
N SER A 843 33.31 -20.48 21.86
CA SER A 843 34.35 -20.08 20.90
C SER A 843 33.94 -18.80 20.20
N TYR A 844 34.88 -17.88 19.98
CA TYR A 844 34.66 -16.65 19.21
C TYR A 844 34.91 -16.83 17.69
N LEU A 845 35.62 -17.87 17.29
CA LEU A 845 35.99 -18.11 15.89
C LEU A 845 35.04 -19.08 15.17
N GLN A 846 34.46 -20.04 15.88
CA GLN A 846 33.54 -21.00 15.28
C GLN A 846 32.24 -20.34 14.78
N PRO A 847 31.62 -19.37 15.47
CA PRO A 847 30.49 -18.62 14.91
C PRO A 847 30.79 -17.94 13.60
N LEU A 848 31.99 -17.38 13.41
CA LEU A 848 32.41 -16.74 12.15
C LEU A 848 32.44 -17.70 10.97
N ILE A 849 32.82 -19.00 11.21
CA ILE A 849 32.78 -20.03 10.16
C ILE A 849 31.33 -20.28 9.74
N ILE A 850 30.44 -20.43 10.73
CA ILE A 850 29.03 -20.71 10.45
C ILE A 850 28.38 -19.51 9.73
N MET A 851 28.64 -18.29 10.18
CA MET A 851 28.14 -17.06 9.53
C MET A 851 28.72 -16.87 8.12
N GLY A 852 29.99 -17.25 7.91
CA GLY A 852 30.63 -17.20 6.60
C GLY A 852 29.95 -18.08 5.55
N VAL A 853 29.11 -19.01 5.96
CA VAL A 853 28.37 -19.90 5.06
C VAL A 853 27.04 -19.28 4.58
N ILE A 854 26.48 -18.32 5.32
CA ILE A 854 25.19 -17.67 5.00
C ILE A 854 25.13 -17.13 3.56
N PRO A 855 26.14 -16.38 3.04
CA PRO A 855 26.09 -15.84 1.69
C PRO A 855 25.95 -16.91 0.58
N PHE A 856 26.46 -18.11 0.81
CA PHE A 856 26.37 -19.17 -0.19
C PHE A 856 24.94 -19.72 -0.35
N GLY A 857 24.07 -19.56 0.65
CA GLY A 857 22.64 -19.88 0.54
C GLY A 857 21.93 -19.09 -0.56
N MET A 858 22.39 -17.87 -0.84
CA MET A 858 21.88 -17.03 -1.92
C MET A 858 22.03 -17.70 -3.31
N ILE A 859 23.03 -18.56 -3.51
CA ILE A 859 23.21 -19.30 -4.77
C ILE A 859 21.99 -20.16 -5.05
N GLY A 860 21.50 -20.90 -4.04
CA GLY A 860 20.30 -21.73 -4.17
C GLY A 860 19.05 -20.90 -4.43
N ALA A 861 18.88 -19.78 -3.72
CA ALA A 861 17.77 -18.86 -3.94
C ALA A 861 17.73 -18.34 -5.38
N LEU A 862 18.87 -17.91 -5.93
CA LEU A 862 18.97 -17.41 -7.31
C LEU A 862 18.70 -18.51 -8.35
N ILE A 863 19.23 -19.72 -8.13
CA ILE A 863 18.93 -20.88 -8.98
C ILE A 863 17.40 -21.13 -9.00
N GLY A 864 16.75 -21.05 -7.84
CA GLY A 864 15.29 -21.18 -7.73
C GLY A 864 14.54 -20.15 -8.57
N HIS A 865 14.94 -18.87 -8.52
CA HIS A 865 14.33 -17.81 -9.32
C HIS A 865 14.49 -18.05 -10.83
N ILE A 866 15.66 -18.56 -11.26
CA ILE A 866 15.90 -18.92 -12.67
C ILE A 866 15.02 -20.09 -13.10
N ILE A 867 14.89 -21.13 -12.26
CA ILE A 867 14.08 -22.32 -12.57
C ILE A 867 12.60 -21.98 -12.67
N VAL A 868 12.10 -21.18 -11.72
CA VAL A 868 10.67 -20.80 -11.66
C VAL A 868 10.37 -19.65 -12.64
N GLY A 869 11.37 -18.90 -13.09
CA GLY A 869 11.21 -17.81 -14.06
C GLY A 869 10.62 -16.52 -13.47
N ILE A 870 10.75 -16.29 -12.15
CA ILE A 870 10.23 -15.10 -11.47
C ILE A 870 11.35 -14.09 -11.16
N PRO A 871 11.00 -12.77 -11.11
CA PRO A 871 12.00 -11.74 -10.81
C PRO A 871 12.45 -11.83 -9.35
N PHE A 872 13.68 -11.41 -9.10
CA PHE A 872 14.20 -11.23 -7.74
C PHE A 872 13.65 -9.93 -7.14
N SER A 873 13.16 -9.98 -5.90
CA SER A 873 12.45 -8.86 -5.26
C SER A 873 12.85 -8.68 -3.79
N ALA A 874 12.38 -7.61 -3.15
CA ALA A 874 12.54 -7.40 -1.71
C ALA A 874 12.01 -8.58 -0.89
N LEU A 875 10.93 -9.22 -1.35
CA LEU A 875 10.38 -10.43 -0.72
C LEU A 875 11.33 -11.63 -0.86
N SER A 876 12.09 -11.70 -1.96
CA SER A 876 13.15 -12.72 -2.14
C SER A 876 14.27 -12.53 -1.11
N VAL A 877 14.62 -11.27 -0.79
CA VAL A 877 15.60 -10.94 0.26
C VAL A 877 15.09 -11.38 1.63
N TYR A 878 13.80 -11.18 1.95
CA TYR A 878 13.21 -11.69 3.20
C TYR A 878 13.30 -13.22 3.28
N GLY A 879 13.10 -13.92 2.17
CA GLY A 879 13.32 -15.37 2.09
C GLY A 879 14.78 -15.77 2.37
N ILE A 880 15.75 -15.01 1.89
CA ILE A 880 17.19 -15.23 2.18
C ILE A 880 17.51 -14.94 3.64
N ILE A 881 16.91 -13.92 4.25
CA ILE A 881 17.06 -13.64 5.68
C ILE A 881 16.53 -14.81 6.51
N ALA A 882 15.36 -15.34 6.18
CA ALA A 882 14.79 -16.52 6.82
C ALA A 882 15.70 -17.75 6.64
N LEU A 883 16.22 -17.96 5.43
CA LEU A 883 17.18 -19.03 5.09
C LEU A 883 18.42 -18.98 5.97
N ALA A 884 18.94 -17.78 6.25
CA ALA A 884 20.12 -17.61 7.10
C ALA A 884 19.94 -18.25 8.49
N GLY A 885 18.75 -18.10 9.10
CA GLY A 885 18.42 -18.72 10.38
C GLY A 885 18.44 -20.25 10.33
N VAL A 886 17.85 -20.83 9.29
CA VAL A 886 17.79 -22.30 9.12
C VAL A 886 19.17 -22.88 8.87
N VAL A 887 19.97 -22.26 8.01
CA VAL A 887 21.35 -22.70 7.72
C VAL A 887 22.22 -22.68 8.97
N VAL A 888 22.07 -21.64 9.80
CA VAL A 888 22.78 -21.51 11.07
C VAL A 888 22.36 -22.59 12.05
N ASN A 889 21.07 -22.92 12.16
CA ASN A 889 20.54 -23.96 13.03
C ASN A 889 21.18 -25.33 12.75
N ASP A 890 21.15 -25.78 11.50
CA ASP A 890 21.75 -27.04 11.09
C ASP A 890 23.29 -27.07 11.30
N SER A 891 23.91 -25.93 11.07
CA SER A 891 25.36 -25.76 11.22
C SER A 891 25.85 -25.84 12.66
N ILE A 892 25.11 -25.24 13.61
CA ILE A 892 25.41 -25.30 15.06
C ILE A 892 25.45 -26.76 15.52
N ILE A 893 24.48 -27.56 15.11
CA ILE A 893 24.33 -28.96 15.53
C ILE A 893 25.51 -29.81 14.98
N LEU A 894 25.91 -29.55 13.74
CA LEU A 894 27.05 -30.23 13.14
C LEU A 894 28.36 -29.89 13.87
N VAL A 895 28.62 -28.60 14.11
CA VAL A 895 29.83 -28.09 14.78
C VAL A 895 29.89 -28.57 16.24
N ASP A 896 28.77 -28.55 16.98
CA ASP A 896 28.67 -29.07 18.35
C ASP A 896 29.04 -30.56 18.40
N PHE A 897 28.62 -31.36 17.39
CA PHE A 897 28.94 -32.76 17.29
C PHE A 897 30.47 -32.98 17.05
N VAL A 898 31.07 -32.16 16.15
CA VAL A 898 32.54 -32.21 15.95
C VAL A 898 33.26 -31.85 17.25
N ASN A 899 32.83 -30.77 17.96
CA ASN A 899 33.43 -30.35 19.21
C ASN A 899 33.40 -31.48 20.29
N LYS A 900 32.25 -32.14 20.45
CA LYS A 900 32.07 -33.25 21.37
C LYS A 900 32.95 -34.46 20.99
N SER A 901 33.08 -34.75 19.70
CA SER A 901 33.93 -35.86 19.22
C SER A 901 35.42 -35.58 19.46
N VAL A 902 35.89 -34.37 19.20
CA VAL A 902 37.24 -33.91 19.48
C VAL A 902 37.55 -33.90 20.98
N ALA A 903 36.58 -33.44 21.82
CA ALA A 903 36.72 -33.48 23.29
C ALA A 903 36.83 -34.92 23.85
N ASN A 904 36.27 -35.92 23.15
CA ASN A 904 36.42 -37.32 23.45
C ASN A 904 37.71 -37.94 22.89
N GLY A 905 38.66 -37.14 22.37
CA GLY A 905 39.98 -37.58 21.92
C GLY A 905 40.10 -38.02 20.47
N MET A 906 39.07 -37.77 19.64
CA MET A 906 39.09 -38.09 18.21
C MET A 906 39.90 -37.04 17.42
N ASP A 907 40.65 -37.49 16.37
CA ASP A 907 41.28 -36.54 15.46
C ASP A 907 40.27 -35.63 14.76
N ILE A 908 40.66 -34.39 14.49
CA ILE A 908 39.75 -33.36 13.97
C ILE A 908 39.20 -33.72 12.59
N VAL A 909 40.06 -34.30 11.71
CA VAL A 909 39.62 -34.71 10.36
C VAL A 909 38.64 -35.88 10.47
N GLU A 910 38.95 -36.85 11.33
CA GLU A 910 38.09 -38.02 11.57
C GLU A 910 36.76 -37.58 12.24
N ALA A 911 36.79 -36.64 13.21
CA ALA A 911 35.64 -36.09 13.85
C ALA A 911 34.73 -35.35 12.87
N ALA A 912 35.29 -34.56 11.92
CA ALA A 912 34.55 -33.85 10.88
C ALA A 912 33.87 -34.82 9.89
N ILE A 913 34.58 -35.90 9.47
CA ILE A 913 34.00 -36.93 8.59
C ILE A 913 32.89 -37.68 9.31
N LYS A 914 33.09 -38.04 10.57
CA LYS A 914 32.10 -38.74 11.39
C LYS A 914 30.85 -37.86 11.62
N ALA A 915 31.03 -36.58 11.93
CA ALA A 915 29.94 -35.65 12.10
C ALA A 915 29.09 -35.54 10.83
N GLY A 916 29.72 -35.38 9.66
CA GLY A 916 29.02 -35.33 8.38
C GLY A 916 28.20 -36.59 8.13
N THR A 917 28.79 -37.77 8.33
CA THR A 917 28.13 -39.05 8.06
C THR A 917 27.00 -39.38 9.05
N GLU A 918 27.19 -39.15 10.34
CA GLU A 918 26.17 -39.44 11.36
C GLU A 918 25.01 -38.42 11.33
N ARG A 919 25.28 -37.15 10.96
CA ARG A 919 24.24 -36.08 10.89
C ARG A 919 23.61 -35.97 9.52
N PHE A 920 24.09 -36.65 8.51
CA PHE A 920 23.57 -36.59 7.14
C PHE A 920 22.05 -36.77 7.08
N ARG A 921 21.55 -37.83 7.78
CA ARG A 921 20.12 -38.16 7.78
C ARG A 921 19.27 -37.04 8.39
N ALA A 922 19.66 -36.50 9.55
CA ALA A 922 18.93 -35.47 10.22
C ALA A 922 18.86 -34.18 9.37
N ILE A 923 20.02 -33.70 8.86
CA ILE A 923 20.12 -32.47 8.05
C ILE A 923 19.38 -32.63 6.71
N MET A 924 19.47 -33.79 6.06
CA MET A 924 18.70 -34.02 4.84
C MET A 924 17.19 -34.05 5.10
N LEU A 925 16.78 -34.65 6.21
CA LEU A 925 15.36 -34.75 6.57
C LEU A 925 14.76 -33.37 6.87
N THR A 926 15.44 -32.53 7.67
CA THR A 926 15.00 -31.16 7.96
C THR A 926 14.88 -30.34 6.66
N SER A 927 15.86 -30.42 5.77
CA SER A 927 15.82 -29.72 4.48
C SER A 927 14.69 -30.19 3.57
N LEU A 928 14.44 -31.50 3.50
CA LEU A 928 13.35 -32.07 2.70
C LEU A 928 11.99 -31.71 3.28
N THR A 929 11.80 -31.80 4.61
CA THR A 929 10.53 -31.42 5.26
C THR A 929 10.19 -29.95 5.03
N THR A 930 11.18 -29.07 5.12
CA THR A 930 10.98 -27.63 4.87
C THR A 930 10.68 -27.35 3.40
N PHE A 931 11.40 -27.97 2.47
CA PHE A 931 11.13 -27.81 1.03
C PHE A 931 9.75 -28.33 0.64
N PHE A 932 9.38 -29.56 1.07
CA PHE A 932 8.08 -30.14 0.76
C PHE A 932 6.92 -29.45 1.49
N GLY A 933 7.18 -28.85 2.66
CA GLY A 933 6.22 -27.99 3.35
C GLY A 933 5.87 -26.73 2.55
N LEU A 934 6.85 -26.20 1.80
CA LEU A 934 6.67 -25.03 0.92
C LEU A 934 6.22 -25.41 -0.51
N LEU A 935 6.27 -26.68 -0.89
CA LEU A 935 5.99 -27.11 -2.26
C LEU A 935 4.60 -26.68 -2.76
N PRO A 936 3.52 -26.77 -1.96
CA PRO A 936 2.20 -26.32 -2.41
C PRO A 936 2.20 -24.87 -2.86
N ILE A 937 2.83 -23.96 -2.08
CA ILE A 937 2.90 -22.53 -2.44
C ILE A 937 3.83 -22.27 -3.62
N LEU A 938 4.87 -23.09 -3.82
CA LEU A 938 5.79 -22.98 -4.96
C LEU A 938 5.13 -23.34 -6.30
N THR A 939 4.10 -24.19 -6.27
CA THR A 939 3.35 -24.62 -7.45
C THR A 939 2.03 -23.85 -7.63
N GLU A 940 1.73 -22.93 -6.73
CA GLU A 940 0.54 -22.12 -6.74
C GLU A 940 0.62 -21.05 -7.84
N THR A 941 -0.48 -20.83 -8.57
CA THR A 941 -0.57 -19.84 -9.65
C THR A 941 -1.54 -18.70 -9.34
N SER A 942 -2.29 -18.80 -8.23
CA SER A 942 -3.28 -17.80 -7.85
C SER A 942 -2.67 -16.41 -7.62
N LEU A 943 -3.44 -15.38 -7.91
CA LEU A 943 -3.02 -13.98 -7.72
C LEU A 943 -2.56 -13.67 -6.30
N SER A 944 -3.24 -14.24 -5.32
CA SER A 944 -2.92 -14.07 -3.90
C SER A 944 -1.54 -14.58 -3.52
N ALA A 945 -1.12 -15.67 -4.14
CA ALA A 945 0.16 -16.30 -3.87
C ALA A 945 1.33 -15.58 -4.55
N GLN A 946 1.09 -14.89 -5.67
CA GLN A 946 2.15 -14.22 -6.45
C GLN A 946 3.01 -13.27 -5.60
N LEU A 947 2.41 -12.64 -4.59
CA LEU A 947 3.15 -11.75 -3.68
C LEU A 947 4.18 -12.52 -2.84
N VAL A 948 3.87 -13.73 -2.41
CA VAL A 948 4.66 -14.48 -1.43
C VAL A 948 5.55 -15.57 -2.04
N ILE A 949 5.29 -15.94 -3.29
CA ILE A 949 6.08 -16.94 -4.03
C ILE A 949 7.56 -16.60 -4.08
N PRO A 950 8.02 -15.35 -4.35
CA PRO A 950 9.45 -15.04 -4.39
C PRO A 950 10.19 -15.36 -3.08
N MET A 951 9.51 -15.13 -1.93
CA MET A 951 10.05 -15.47 -0.61
C MET A 951 10.14 -16.99 -0.42
N ALA A 952 9.08 -17.72 -0.81
CA ALA A 952 9.04 -19.18 -0.72
C ALA A 952 10.09 -19.84 -1.63
N VAL A 953 10.30 -19.32 -2.85
CA VAL A 953 11.33 -19.80 -3.79
C VAL A 953 12.72 -19.58 -3.22
N SER A 954 13.01 -18.39 -2.68
CA SER A 954 14.30 -18.10 -2.06
C SER A 954 14.59 -19.04 -0.88
N LEU A 955 13.61 -19.26 -0.01
CA LEU A 955 13.77 -20.15 1.14
C LEU A 955 13.85 -21.61 0.71
N GLY A 956 12.93 -22.10 -0.11
CA GLY A 956 12.85 -23.52 -0.48
C GLY A 956 14.07 -24.01 -1.26
N PHE A 957 14.41 -23.34 -2.38
CA PHE A 957 15.60 -23.70 -3.15
C PHE A 957 16.89 -23.36 -2.42
N GLY A 958 16.86 -22.27 -1.61
CA GLY A 958 17.98 -21.90 -0.75
C GLY A 958 18.33 -23.01 0.26
N ILE A 959 17.34 -23.61 0.94
CA ILE A 959 17.54 -24.70 1.90
C ILE A 959 18.11 -25.96 1.22
N LEU A 960 17.61 -26.35 0.05
CA LEU A 960 18.15 -27.50 -0.68
C LEU A 960 19.65 -27.33 -0.99
N PHE A 961 20.04 -26.13 -1.42
CA PHE A 961 21.44 -25.84 -1.70
C PHE A 961 22.26 -25.72 -0.40
N ALA A 962 21.68 -25.14 0.65
CA ALA A 962 22.29 -25.01 1.97
C ALA A 962 22.61 -26.36 2.60
N THR A 963 21.81 -27.40 2.35
CA THR A 963 22.14 -28.79 2.77
C THR A 963 23.48 -29.24 2.22
N VAL A 964 23.73 -28.97 0.94
CA VAL A 964 25.04 -29.31 0.29
C VAL A 964 26.15 -28.51 0.95
N ILE A 965 25.92 -27.22 1.24
CA ILE A 965 26.92 -26.37 1.91
C ILE A 965 27.20 -26.90 3.30
N THR A 966 26.18 -27.14 4.12
CA THR A 966 26.36 -27.64 5.50
C THR A 966 27.09 -28.96 5.55
N LEU A 967 26.77 -29.88 4.66
CA LEU A 967 27.38 -31.22 4.63
C LEU A 967 28.80 -31.25 4.05
N ILE A 968 29.18 -30.34 3.15
CA ILE A 968 30.48 -30.34 2.49
C ILE A 968 31.38 -29.20 2.96
N LEU A 969 30.88 -27.95 2.95
CA LEU A 969 31.72 -26.77 3.18
C LEU A 969 32.05 -26.58 4.66
N ILE A 970 31.09 -26.79 5.60
CA ILE A 970 31.32 -26.61 7.03
C ILE A 970 32.41 -27.54 7.57
N PRO A 971 32.40 -28.87 7.30
CA PRO A 971 33.53 -29.75 7.67
C PRO A 971 34.88 -29.27 7.14
N CYS A 972 34.92 -28.77 5.89
CA CYS A 972 36.13 -28.22 5.30
C CYS A 972 36.63 -26.97 6.03
N LEU A 973 35.72 -26.00 6.30
CA LEU A 973 36.03 -24.76 7.01
C LEU A 973 36.48 -25.01 8.45
N TYR A 974 35.88 -26.02 9.11
CA TYR A 974 36.27 -26.38 10.48
C TYR A 974 37.70 -26.93 10.54
N VAL A 975 38.08 -27.80 9.57
CA VAL A 975 39.44 -28.32 9.45
C VAL A 975 40.42 -27.20 9.09
N MET A 976 40.04 -26.28 8.19
CA MET A 976 40.84 -25.08 7.86
C MET A 976 41.12 -24.19 9.06
N LEU A 977 40.13 -24.01 9.94
CA LEU A 977 40.33 -23.25 11.19
C LEU A 977 41.43 -23.90 12.08
N ASN A 978 41.43 -25.20 12.12
CA ASN A 978 42.48 -25.93 12.86
C ASN A 978 43.87 -25.76 12.21
N ASP A 979 43.98 -25.79 10.88
CA ASP A 979 45.21 -25.49 10.18
C ASP A 979 45.78 -24.12 10.55
N ILE A 980 44.89 -23.10 10.58
CA ILE A 980 45.26 -21.72 10.96
C ILE A 980 45.76 -21.68 12.41
N LYS A 981 45.06 -22.36 13.35
CA LYS A 981 45.48 -22.44 14.76
C LYS A 981 46.85 -23.10 14.90
N THR A 982 47.05 -24.21 14.20
CA THR A 982 48.34 -24.98 14.22
C THR A 982 49.49 -24.17 13.60
N MET A 983 49.23 -23.47 12.51
CA MET A 983 50.20 -22.57 11.88
C MET A 983 50.58 -21.40 12.79
N ARG A 984 49.57 -20.80 13.51
CA ARG A 984 49.81 -19.73 14.47
C ARG A 984 50.67 -20.19 15.66
N ILE A 985 50.39 -21.38 16.18
CA ILE A 985 51.20 -21.99 17.28
C ILE A 985 52.63 -22.22 16.81
N ARG A 986 52.85 -22.74 15.60
CA ARG A 986 54.19 -22.95 15.02
C ARG A 986 54.93 -21.63 14.82
N LEU A 987 54.27 -20.58 14.37
CA LEU A 987 54.86 -19.25 14.19
C LEU A 987 55.23 -18.59 15.55
N ILE A 988 54.43 -18.79 16.60
CA ILE A 988 54.73 -18.30 17.93
C ILE A 988 55.92 -19.07 18.54
N SER A 989 55.96 -20.41 18.40
CA SER A 989 57.03 -21.24 18.89
C SER A 989 58.36 -20.97 18.14
N SER A 990 58.32 -20.67 16.84
CA SER A 990 59.51 -20.30 16.07
C SER A 990 60.06 -18.91 16.45
N ARG A 991 59.17 -17.97 16.84
CA ARG A 991 59.60 -16.65 17.35
C ARG A 991 60.18 -16.70 18.75
N SER A 992 59.67 -17.59 19.65
CA SER A 992 60.30 -17.80 20.98
C SER A 992 61.68 -18.47 20.90
N ALA A 993 61.83 -19.40 19.94
CA ALA A 993 63.12 -20.02 19.69
C ALA A 993 64.21 -19.09 19.07
N SER A 994 63.74 -18.04 18.31
CA SER A 994 64.63 -17.03 17.73
C SER A 994 64.96 -15.88 18.68
N SER A 995 64.26 -15.76 19.83
CA SER A 995 64.55 -14.78 20.87
C SER A 995 65.46 -15.32 21.98
N GLU A 996 65.76 -16.65 22.02
CA GLU A 996 66.69 -17.30 22.94
C GLU A 996 68.09 -17.62 22.27
N SER A 997 68.19 -17.35 20.97
CA SER A 997 69.53 -17.38 20.28
C SER A 997 69.98 -15.90 20.06
#